data_25b56cb0d46f847d7e29add864cc0da9
#
_entry.id   25b56cb0d46f847d7e29add864cc0da9
#
_cell.length_a   1.000
_cell.length_b   1.000
_cell.length_c   1.000
_cell.angle_alpha   90.00
_cell.angle_beta   90.00
_cell.angle_gamma   90.00
#
_symmetry.space_group_name_H-M   'P 1'
#
loop_
_entity.id
_entity.type
_entity.pdbx_description
1 polymer ?
#
loop_
_entity_poly.entity_id
_entity_poly.type
_entity_poly.pdbx_seq_one_letter_code
_entity_poly.pdbx_strand_id
1 'polypeptide(L)'
;LYRLIKTNPNNSVWSVHGPKNRIVSMGVKLNDQQAKAREDVVPLRINGVQHFIKFKDVSHAQALNGQTTDKLDLVSRTMAKYTGFLRNSYTVYNPAFFLSNFARDFHSAVYNAAAEIEREGGILEGYGLSATKFNKALMKTTMSSLGLLLKSSHGGNVSEEFLSYMEEWERSGGRTGWSYSDTLNKLVAELGDKTVDKSRTGEALAKLWGNSLGAVAGYVEGINEAFENSIRMAAYIEARRAGMTQQRAAQLSKNITVNFNKSGSMSPSINSYFLFFNAAVQGLSRFGRTFATQKAELDQNGDKRGPLGKLPSAVKMGLGMIMFEYSKTIINILVSAVEPDDELYYSKIPDYKKQRGSIFMLGSRDPLVVPLPYGINLFNNVGMVLGEMTMGVRSPESAAAFLALSAHASFSPISFGQGDNIVATGVSTLLPSVLKPAAEVGFNSTYFGGKVFQEQYPFGTETPEYNLAFRSPEFVVSIAEYLNDMSGGAENISGDYNVNPDPIYYLLLSLTGGAGKFAADVTDLGYTGSQVVKNAINETTDSKGFLQALIETEKPRIKRTEIPIVKILYGEASRFFDYDLFDKNVLEVKQFEAQAKAYQEGEDVRVEGLNFVGINALKEDLKQAQDMIDEIRSVKRQLRDSKEVDYIKKNNLLFDLGEEERKAIMYFNARYYDLRGKYVDPKPQGLIPTETVKQVLGIYE
;
A
#
# COMPACT_ATOMS: atom_id res chain seq x y z
N LEU A 1 -26.01 -5.78 -22.25
CA LEU A 1 -25.67 -6.35 -23.56
C LEU A 1 -26.68 -7.42 -23.98
N TYR A 2 -26.95 -8.45 -23.15
CA TYR A 2 -27.91 -9.53 -23.46
C TYR A 2 -29.30 -9.01 -23.80
N ARG A 3 -29.90 -8.10 -23.05
CA ARG A 3 -31.22 -7.50 -23.33
C ARG A 3 -31.18 -6.72 -24.64
N LEU A 4 -30.12 -5.94 -24.88
CA LEU A 4 -29.97 -5.14 -26.10
C LEU A 4 -29.85 -6.03 -27.33
N ILE A 5 -29.13 -7.15 -27.21
CA ILE A 5 -28.96 -8.15 -28.28
C ILE A 5 -30.26 -8.90 -28.54
N LYS A 6 -31.02 -9.22 -27.51
CA LYS A 6 -32.33 -9.89 -27.63
C LYS A 6 -33.37 -8.99 -28.29
N THR A 7 -33.36 -7.69 -27.99
CA THR A 7 -34.31 -6.74 -28.61
C THR A 7 -33.91 -6.31 -30.02
N ASN A 8 -32.60 -6.30 -30.32
CA ASN A 8 -32.10 -5.91 -31.64
C ASN A 8 -30.93 -6.82 -32.08
N PRO A 9 -31.23 -8.06 -32.51
CA PRO A 9 -30.20 -9.07 -32.77
C PRO A 9 -29.31 -8.73 -33.97
N ASN A 10 -29.78 -7.94 -34.92
CA ASN A 10 -29.02 -7.50 -36.09
C ASN A 10 -29.20 -6.02 -36.32
N ASN A 11 -28.11 -5.29 -36.38
CA ASN A 11 -28.10 -3.83 -36.60
C ASN A 11 -26.83 -3.38 -37.33
N SER A 12 -26.62 -2.09 -37.44
CA SER A 12 -25.42 -1.52 -38.09
C SER A 12 -24.10 -1.82 -37.39
N VAL A 13 -24.13 -2.27 -36.14
CA VAL A 13 -22.92 -2.51 -35.28
C VAL A 13 -22.59 -3.98 -35.15
N TRP A 14 -23.59 -4.83 -34.95
CA TRP A 14 -23.39 -6.29 -34.75
C TRP A 14 -24.48 -7.14 -35.39
N SER A 15 -24.18 -8.43 -35.51
CA SER A 15 -25.12 -9.49 -35.86
C SER A 15 -24.98 -10.68 -34.91
N VAL A 16 -26.11 -11.31 -34.53
CA VAL A 16 -26.12 -12.49 -33.64
C VAL A 16 -26.27 -13.77 -34.43
N HIS A 17 -25.39 -14.69 -34.14
CA HIS A 17 -25.34 -16.01 -34.78
C HIS A 17 -25.50 -17.10 -33.71
N GLY A 18 -26.26 -18.15 -34.05
CA GLY A 18 -26.50 -19.30 -33.16
C GLY A 18 -26.37 -20.61 -33.93
N PRO A 19 -26.74 -21.76 -33.32
CA PRO A 19 -26.61 -23.07 -33.97
C PRO A 19 -27.32 -23.21 -35.32
N LYS A 20 -28.46 -22.50 -35.45
CA LYS A 20 -29.25 -22.50 -36.72
C LYS A 20 -28.75 -21.50 -37.75
N ASN A 21 -28.10 -20.43 -37.30
CA ASN A 21 -27.57 -19.35 -38.16
C ASN A 21 -26.08 -19.13 -37.84
N ARG A 22 -25.25 -20.05 -38.32
CA ARG A 22 -23.79 -20.01 -38.11
C ARG A 22 -23.14 -18.90 -38.92
N ILE A 23 -22.01 -18.35 -38.39
CA ILE A 23 -21.19 -17.39 -39.11
C ILE A 23 -20.65 -18.07 -40.40
N VAL A 24 -20.81 -17.38 -41.51
CA VAL A 24 -20.24 -17.80 -42.79
C VAL A 24 -19.02 -16.95 -43.11
N SER A 25 -17.90 -17.57 -43.43
CA SER A 25 -16.67 -16.92 -43.90
C SER A 25 -16.19 -17.59 -45.17
N MET A 26 -15.98 -16.81 -46.22
CA MET A 26 -15.60 -17.31 -47.54
C MET A 26 -16.49 -18.46 -48.04
N GLY A 27 -17.81 -18.38 -47.83
CA GLY A 27 -18.78 -19.39 -48.25
C GLY A 27 -18.89 -20.63 -47.36
N VAL A 28 -18.04 -20.77 -46.32
CA VAL A 28 -18.01 -21.93 -45.41
C VAL A 28 -18.63 -21.53 -44.05
N LYS A 29 -19.54 -22.39 -43.54
CA LYS A 29 -20.09 -22.26 -42.19
C LYS A 29 -19.04 -22.64 -41.16
N LEU A 30 -18.66 -21.67 -40.29
CA LEU A 30 -17.66 -21.92 -39.27
C LEU A 30 -18.22 -22.84 -38.17
N ASN A 31 -17.36 -23.70 -37.63
CA ASN A 31 -17.66 -24.42 -36.40
C ASN A 31 -17.43 -23.50 -35.16
N ASP A 32 -17.83 -23.97 -33.98
CA ASP A 32 -17.75 -23.14 -32.75
C ASP A 32 -16.32 -22.75 -32.38
N GLN A 33 -15.32 -23.59 -32.63
CA GLN A 33 -13.91 -23.29 -32.37
C GLN A 33 -13.38 -22.23 -33.35
N GLN A 34 -13.70 -22.39 -34.64
CA GLN A 34 -13.33 -21.41 -35.67
C GLN A 34 -13.99 -20.07 -35.47
N ALA A 35 -15.27 -20.06 -35.03
CA ALA A 35 -15.97 -18.81 -34.69
C ALA A 35 -15.36 -18.12 -33.47
N LYS A 36 -14.98 -18.88 -32.44
CA LYS A 36 -14.29 -18.34 -31.24
C LYS A 36 -12.90 -17.76 -31.54
N ALA A 37 -12.22 -18.32 -32.53
CA ALA A 37 -10.87 -17.85 -32.89
C ALA A 37 -10.87 -16.52 -33.65
N ARG A 38 -12.02 -16.00 -34.09
CA ARG A 38 -12.11 -14.73 -34.82
C ARG A 38 -12.05 -13.55 -33.91
N GLU A 39 -11.34 -12.53 -34.33
CA GLU A 39 -11.18 -11.27 -33.57
C GLU A 39 -12.43 -10.39 -33.55
N ASP A 40 -13.28 -10.52 -34.60
CA ASP A 40 -14.53 -9.77 -34.73
C ASP A 40 -15.74 -10.41 -34.04
N VAL A 41 -15.52 -11.53 -33.32
CA VAL A 41 -16.58 -12.35 -32.73
C VAL A 41 -16.45 -12.42 -31.20
N VAL A 42 -17.56 -12.24 -30.50
CA VAL A 42 -17.69 -12.45 -29.07
C VAL A 42 -18.56 -13.65 -28.78
N PRO A 43 -18.06 -14.69 -28.09
CA PRO A 43 -18.86 -15.86 -27.72
C PRO A 43 -19.81 -15.50 -26.56
N LEU A 44 -21.06 -15.98 -26.64
CA LEU A 44 -22.10 -15.78 -25.62
C LEU A 44 -22.91 -17.08 -25.48
N ARG A 45 -23.23 -17.50 -24.27
CA ARG A 45 -24.17 -18.60 -24.05
C ARG A 45 -25.55 -18.04 -23.65
N ILE A 46 -26.59 -18.53 -24.31
CA ILE A 46 -27.99 -18.18 -24.04
C ILE A 46 -28.72 -19.48 -23.73
N ASN A 47 -29.23 -19.63 -22.52
CA ASN A 47 -29.89 -20.83 -22.05
C ASN A 47 -29.07 -22.14 -22.33
N GLY A 48 -27.78 -22.09 -22.02
CA GLY A 48 -26.86 -23.22 -22.26
C GLY A 48 -26.40 -23.41 -23.70
N VAL A 49 -26.98 -22.71 -24.66
CA VAL A 49 -26.66 -22.83 -26.09
C VAL A 49 -25.64 -21.80 -26.52
N GLN A 50 -24.60 -22.20 -27.24
CA GLN A 50 -23.56 -21.31 -27.71
C GLN A 50 -24.10 -20.42 -28.84
N HIS A 51 -23.91 -19.10 -28.64
CA HIS A 51 -24.18 -18.05 -29.63
C HIS A 51 -22.92 -17.20 -29.82
N PHE A 52 -22.89 -16.48 -30.94
CA PHE A 52 -21.78 -15.62 -31.31
C PHE A 52 -22.32 -14.26 -31.73
N ILE A 53 -21.72 -13.19 -31.22
CA ILE A 53 -21.99 -11.84 -31.66
C ILE A 53 -20.85 -11.46 -32.59
N LYS A 54 -21.14 -11.26 -33.86
CA LYS A 54 -20.18 -10.75 -34.84
C LYS A 54 -20.32 -9.25 -34.92
N PHE A 55 -19.26 -8.52 -34.61
CA PHE A 55 -19.20 -7.07 -34.75
C PHE A 55 -18.68 -6.70 -36.14
N LYS A 56 -19.19 -5.61 -36.70
CA LYS A 56 -18.69 -5.06 -37.95
C LYS A 56 -17.35 -4.41 -37.82
N ASP A 57 -17.12 -3.74 -36.65
CA ASP A 57 -15.83 -3.18 -36.27
C ASP A 57 -15.15 -4.13 -35.27
N VAL A 58 -13.97 -4.61 -35.62
CA VAL A 58 -13.13 -5.50 -34.80
C VAL A 58 -12.81 -4.89 -33.44
N SER A 59 -12.65 -3.57 -33.36
CA SER A 59 -12.32 -2.87 -32.12
C SER A 59 -13.39 -3.06 -31.04
N HIS A 60 -14.67 -3.12 -31.40
CA HIS A 60 -15.78 -3.38 -30.47
C HIS A 60 -15.73 -4.82 -29.91
N ALA A 61 -15.43 -5.79 -30.79
CA ALA A 61 -15.28 -7.18 -30.37
C ALA A 61 -14.05 -7.35 -29.47
N GLN A 62 -12.92 -6.73 -29.82
CA GLN A 62 -11.70 -6.76 -29.04
C GLN A 62 -11.89 -6.13 -27.65
N ALA A 63 -12.60 -5.00 -27.55
CA ALA A 63 -12.91 -4.37 -26.27
C ALA A 63 -13.74 -5.29 -25.35
N LEU A 64 -14.67 -6.06 -25.90
CA LEU A 64 -15.49 -7.02 -25.16
C LEU A 64 -14.74 -8.33 -24.85
N ASN A 65 -13.98 -8.86 -25.83
CA ASN A 65 -13.17 -10.06 -25.66
C ASN A 65 -11.92 -9.82 -24.80
N GLY A 66 -11.43 -8.60 -24.73
CA GLY A 66 -10.29 -8.22 -23.87
C GLY A 66 -10.57 -8.38 -22.37
N GLN A 67 -11.80 -8.67 -21.98
CA GLN A 67 -12.17 -9.04 -20.62
C GLN A 67 -11.95 -10.55 -20.33
N THR A 68 -11.61 -11.36 -21.32
CA THR A 68 -11.37 -12.81 -21.15
C THR A 68 -9.89 -13.15 -21.32
N THR A 69 -9.34 -13.92 -20.39
CA THR A 69 -7.96 -14.43 -20.43
C THR A 69 -7.74 -15.54 -21.47
N ASP A 70 -8.78 -15.99 -22.14
CA ASP A 70 -8.75 -17.15 -23.06
C ASP A 70 -7.93 -16.92 -24.35
N LYS A 71 -7.58 -15.66 -24.67
CA LYS A 71 -6.75 -15.31 -25.84
C LYS A 71 -5.28 -15.11 -25.51
N LEU A 72 -4.89 -15.26 -24.24
CA LEU A 72 -3.49 -15.16 -23.85
C LEU A 72 -2.73 -16.42 -24.28
N ASP A 73 -1.48 -16.26 -24.72
CA ASP A 73 -0.54 -17.35 -24.89
C ASP A 73 -0.29 -18.11 -23.58
N LEU A 74 0.30 -19.29 -23.65
CA LEU A 74 0.47 -20.16 -22.47
C LEU A 74 1.24 -19.46 -21.33
N VAL A 75 2.28 -18.70 -21.65
CA VAL A 75 3.11 -17.98 -20.67
C VAL A 75 2.29 -16.87 -20.02
N SER A 76 1.67 -15.99 -20.80
CA SER A 76 0.82 -14.92 -20.30
C SER A 76 -0.37 -15.44 -19.48
N ARG A 77 -0.92 -16.61 -19.85
CA ARG A 77 -2.00 -17.26 -19.09
C ARG A 77 -1.53 -17.77 -17.75
N THR A 78 -0.34 -18.36 -17.67
CA THR A 78 0.26 -18.81 -16.41
C THR A 78 0.58 -17.60 -15.51
N MET A 79 1.18 -16.56 -16.09
CA MET A 79 1.43 -15.30 -15.39
C MET A 79 0.13 -14.66 -14.90
N ALA A 80 -0.93 -14.64 -15.70
CA ALA A 80 -2.24 -14.10 -15.31
C ALA A 80 -2.85 -14.83 -14.11
N LYS A 81 -2.71 -16.17 -14.04
CA LYS A 81 -3.19 -16.96 -12.89
C LYS A 81 -2.43 -16.57 -11.61
N TYR A 82 -1.11 -16.48 -11.68
CA TYR A 82 -0.29 -16.12 -10.53
C TYR A 82 -0.48 -14.66 -10.13
N THR A 83 -0.49 -13.74 -11.09
CA THR A 83 -0.76 -12.32 -10.84
C THR A 83 -2.17 -12.12 -10.26
N GLY A 84 -3.15 -12.91 -10.72
CA GLY A 84 -4.49 -12.96 -10.15
C GLY A 84 -4.50 -13.43 -8.71
N PHE A 85 -3.73 -14.47 -8.38
CA PHE A 85 -3.55 -14.94 -7.00
C PHE A 85 -2.91 -13.86 -6.12
N LEU A 86 -1.80 -13.25 -6.55
CA LEU A 86 -1.16 -12.17 -5.82
C LEU A 86 -2.10 -10.99 -5.61
N ARG A 87 -2.83 -10.57 -6.64
CA ARG A 87 -3.82 -9.50 -6.54
C ARG A 87 -4.84 -9.78 -5.44
N ASN A 88 -5.44 -10.96 -5.43
CA ASN A 88 -6.41 -11.35 -4.40
C ASN A 88 -5.77 -11.42 -3.02
N SER A 89 -4.54 -11.90 -2.92
CA SER A 89 -3.77 -11.92 -1.67
C SER A 89 -3.48 -10.52 -1.12
N TYR A 90 -3.20 -9.55 -1.99
CA TYR A 90 -2.99 -8.16 -1.57
C TYR A 90 -4.28 -7.39 -1.26
N THR A 91 -5.41 -7.81 -1.81
CA THR A 91 -6.69 -7.08 -1.67
C THR A 91 -7.73 -7.86 -0.88
N VAL A 92 -8.25 -8.96 -1.45
CA VAL A 92 -9.42 -9.70 -0.91
C VAL A 92 -9.10 -10.37 0.42
N TYR A 93 -7.94 -11.04 0.50
CA TYR A 93 -7.52 -11.80 1.68
C TYR A 93 -6.61 -11.01 2.63
N ASN A 94 -6.47 -9.71 2.43
CA ASN A 94 -5.69 -8.84 3.28
C ASN A 94 -6.59 -7.88 4.08
N PRO A 95 -6.85 -8.16 5.37
CA PRO A 95 -7.68 -7.29 6.21
C PRO A 95 -7.15 -5.86 6.31
N ALA A 96 -5.83 -5.70 6.17
CA ALA A 96 -5.17 -4.42 6.17
C ALA A 96 -5.58 -3.54 4.97
N PHE A 97 -5.95 -4.15 3.85
CA PHE A 97 -6.33 -3.43 2.63
C PHE A 97 -7.68 -2.71 2.75
N PHE A 98 -8.69 -3.32 3.39
CA PHE A 98 -10.04 -2.75 3.39
C PHE A 98 -10.10 -1.36 4.01
N LEU A 99 -9.40 -1.12 5.11
CA LEU A 99 -9.42 0.18 5.79
C LEU A 99 -8.75 1.26 4.95
N SER A 100 -7.59 0.95 4.36
CA SER A 100 -6.88 1.88 3.49
C SER A 100 -7.63 2.16 2.19
N ASN A 101 -8.27 1.13 1.61
CA ASN A 101 -9.07 1.28 0.40
C ASN A 101 -10.35 2.07 0.66
N PHE A 102 -11.03 1.80 1.76
CA PHE A 102 -12.22 2.55 2.17
C PHE A 102 -11.93 4.04 2.31
N ALA A 103 -10.85 4.41 3.01
CA ALA A 103 -10.45 5.81 3.14
C ALA A 103 -10.20 6.46 1.77
N ARG A 104 -9.49 5.78 0.88
CA ARG A 104 -9.24 6.28 -0.50
C ARG A 104 -10.51 6.41 -1.31
N ASP A 105 -11.36 5.39 -1.31
CA ASP A 105 -12.61 5.37 -2.07
C ASP A 105 -13.58 6.43 -1.57
N PHE A 106 -13.63 6.65 -0.24
CA PHE A 106 -14.45 7.69 0.36
C PHE A 106 -14.03 9.09 -0.12
N HIS A 107 -12.74 9.42 -0.03
CA HIS A 107 -12.24 10.70 -0.54
C HIS A 107 -12.49 10.83 -2.04
N SER A 108 -12.21 9.79 -2.84
CA SER A 108 -12.48 9.78 -4.28
C SER A 108 -13.93 10.06 -4.59
N ALA A 109 -14.86 9.44 -3.85
CA ALA A 109 -16.29 9.60 -4.07
C ALA A 109 -16.76 11.04 -3.86
N VAL A 110 -16.25 11.72 -2.83
CA VAL A 110 -16.58 13.10 -2.51
C VAL A 110 -16.17 14.04 -3.65
N TYR A 111 -14.95 13.91 -4.19
CA TYR A 111 -14.48 14.72 -5.32
C TYR A 111 -15.23 14.40 -6.62
N ASN A 112 -15.45 13.10 -6.87
CA ASN A 112 -16.13 12.65 -8.07
C ASN A 112 -17.61 13.05 -8.09
N ALA A 113 -18.31 13.01 -6.96
CA ALA A 113 -19.67 13.47 -6.85
C ALA A 113 -19.80 14.96 -7.16
N ALA A 114 -18.89 15.78 -6.64
CA ALA A 114 -18.86 17.22 -6.93
C ALA A 114 -18.70 17.48 -8.44
N ALA A 115 -17.80 16.76 -9.10
CA ALA A 115 -17.59 16.87 -10.54
C ALA A 115 -18.81 16.40 -11.36
N GLU A 116 -19.48 15.32 -10.97
CA GLU A 116 -20.66 14.80 -11.67
C GLU A 116 -21.91 15.68 -11.50
N ILE A 117 -21.98 16.52 -10.46
CA ILE A 117 -23.03 17.51 -10.27
C ILE A 117 -22.82 18.74 -11.16
N GLU A 118 -21.57 19.20 -11.31
CA GLU A 118 -21.25 20.48 -11.92
C GLU A 118 -20.86 20.41 -13.40
N ARG A 119 -20.49 19.22 -13.87
CA ARG A 119 -20.03 19.00 -15.24
C ARG A 119 -21.22 18.92 -16.19
N GLU A 120 -21.12 19.60 -17.33
CA GLU A 120 -22.04 19.42 -18.46
C GLU A 120 -22.07 17.95 -18.92
N GLY A 121 -23.25 17.37 -19.03
CA GLY A 121 -23.42 15.92 -19.26
C GLY A 121 -22.99 15.03 -18.08
N GLY A 122 -22.80 15.59 -16.89
CA GLY A 122 -22.58 14.83 -15.66
C GLY A 122 -23.80 13.99 -15.27
N ILE A 123 -23.56 12.86 -14.60
CA ILE A 123 -24.64 11.94 -14.23
C ILE A 123 -25.64 12.59 -13.27
N LEU A 124 -25.17 13.49 -12.41
CA LEU A 124 -25.98 14.20 -11.40
C LEU A 124 -26.47 15.58 -11.87
N GLU A 125 -26.13 15.96 -13.10
CA GLU A 125 -26.62 17.22 -13.69
C GLU A 125 -28.14 17.21 -13.82
N GLY A 126 -28.76 18.35 -13.54
CA GLY A 126 -30.22 18.56 -13.73
C GLY A 126 -31.08 18.04 -12.57
N TYR A 127 -30.51 17.44 -11.51
CA TYR A 127 -31.26 16.99 -10.32
C TYR A 127 -31.39 18.05 -9.21
N GLY A 128 -30.96 19.29 -9.45
CA GLY A 128 -31.05 20.38 -8.45
C GLY A 128 -30.18 20.14 -7.19
N LEU A 129 -29.20 19.26 -7.28
CA LEU A 129 -28.30 18.89 -6.18
C LEU A 129 -27.14 19.86 -6.05
N SER A 130 -26.83 20.27 -4.82
CA SER A 130 -25.55 20.93 -4.53
C SER A 130 -24.51 19.89 -4.09
N ALA A 131 -23.25 20.07 -4.52
CA ALA A 131 -22.14 19.18 -4.15
C ALA A 131 -22.03 19.00 -2.64
N THR A 132 -22.16 20.08 -1.86
CA THR A 132 -22.08 20.03 -0.39
C THR A 132 -23.22 19.20 0.23
N LYS A 133 -24.45 19.39 -0.23
CA LYS A 133 -25.61 18.64 0.31
C LYS A 133 -25.51 17.16 -0.04
N PHE A 134 -25.17 16.84 -1.29
CA PHE A 134 -25.00 15.45 -1.73
C PHE A 134 -23.86 14.77 -0.99
N ASN A 135 -22.69 15.41 -0.85
CA ASN A 135 -21.55 14.83 -0.13
C ASN A 135 -21.84 14.59 1.36
N LYS A 136 -22.59 15.51 2.00
CA LYS A 136 -23.05 15.32 3.40
C LYS A 136 -24.01 14.11 3.53
N ALA A 137 -24.94 13.96 2.60
CA ALA A 137 -25.85 12.81 2.56
C ALA A 137 -25.08 11.52 2.26
N LEU A 138 -24.19 11.52 1.28
CA LEU A 138 -23.33 10.40 0.93
C LEU A 138 -22.51 9.91 2.14
N MET A 139 -21.90 10.84 2.90
CA MET A 139 -21.11 10.50 4.10
C MET A 139 -21.98 9.77 5.14
N LYS A 140 -23.15 10.31 5.46
CA LYS A 140 -24.08 9.72 6.43
C LYS A 140 -24.55 8.35 5.97
N THR A 141 -24.97 8.23 4.71
CA THR A 141 -25.51 7.00 4.14
C THR A 141 -24.42 5.94 3.96
N THR A 142 -23.16 6.31 3.72
CA THR A 142 -22.03 5.38 3.65
C THR A 142 -21.82 4.64 4.97
N MET A 143 -21.81 5.35 6.10
CA MET A 143 -21.63 4.72 7.41
C MET A 143 -22.80 3.80 7.76
N SER A 144 -24.03 4.22 7.45
CA SER A 144 -25.23 3.39 7.61
C SER A 144 -25.20 2.14 6.72
N SER A 145 -24.85 2.31 5.44
CA SER A 145 -24.75 1.19 4.48
C SER A 145 -23.64 0.21 4.87
N LEU A 146 -22.50 0.68 5.38
CA LEU A 146 -21.43 -0.19 5.89
C LEU A 146 -21.95 -1.08 7.03
N GLY A 147 -22.61 -0.49 8.02
CA GLY A 147 -23.19 -1.25 9.15
C GLY A 147 -24.22 -2.29 8.68
N LEU A 148 -25.06 -1.93 7.72
CA LEU A 148 -26.09 -2.84 7.19
C LEU A 148 -25.49 -3.96 6.32
N LEU A 149 -24.47 -3.66 5.50
CA LEU A 149 -23.76 -4.65 4.70
C LEU A 149 -22.97 -5.63 5.59
N LEU A 150 -22.28 -5.14 6.62
CA LEU A 150 -21.60 -6.00 7.60
C LEU A 150 -22.58 -6.91 8.32
N LYS A 151 -23.75 -6.38 8.70
CA LYS A 151 -24.80 -7.16 9.34
C LYS A 151 -25.37 -8.23 8.40
N SER A 152 -25.61 -7.88 7.14
CA SER A 152 -26.11 -8.80 6.11
C SER A 152 -25.10 -9.92 5.80
N SER A 153 -23.80 -9.60 5.67
CA SER A 153 -22.76 -10.59 5.39
C SER A 153 -22.58 -11.63 6.51
N HIS A 154 -23.05 -11.32 7.72
CA HIS A 154 -23.00 -12.22 8.88
C HIS A 154 -24.38 -12.83 9.24
N GLY A 155 -25.34 -12.80 8.29
CA GLY A 155 -26.66 -13.41 8.50
C GLY A 155 -27.57 -12.66 9.45
N GLY A 156 -27.28 -11.41 9.77
CA GLY A 156 -28.12 -10.57 10.63
C GLY A 156 -29.32 -9.96 9.87
N ASN A 157 -30.45 -9.75 10.56
CA ASN A 157 -31.61 -9.12 9.97
C ASN A 157 -31.37 -7.67 9.59
N VAL A 158 -31.69 -7.33 8.34
CA VAL A 158 -31.57 -6.00 7.75
C VAL A 158 -32.96 -5.51 7.36
N SER A 159 -33.17 -4.18 7.31
CA SER A 159 -34.47 -3.62 6.96
C SER A 159 -34.89 -3.99 5.53
N GLU A 160 -36.20 -4.23 5.33
CA GLU A 160 -36.74 -4.55 3.99
C GLU A 160 -36.47 -3.46 2.96
N GLU A 161 -36.49 -2.19 3.37
CA GLU A 161 -36.14 -1.07 2.51
C GLU A 161 -34.70 -1.19 1.95
N PHE A 162 -33.74 -1.51 2.82
CA PHE A 162 -32.36 -1.67 2.40
C PHE A 162 -32.17 -2.90 1.50
N LEU A 163 -32.80 -4.00 1.80
CA LEU A 163 -32.80 -5.20 0.96
C LEU A 163 -33.38 -4.91 -0.42
N SER A 164 -34.48 -4.15 -0.51
CA SER A 164 -35.07 -3.72 -1.77
C SER A 164 -34.09 -2.88 -2.61
N TYR A 165 -33.40 -1.91 -1.99
CA TYR A 165 -32.35 -1.15 -2.67
C TYR A 165 -31.18 -2.02 -3.11
N MET A 166 -30.76 -2.99 -2.31
CA MET A 166 -29.68 -3.89 -2.62
C MET A 166 -30.00 -4.80 -3.81
N GLU A 167 -31.21 -5.41 -3.82
CA GLU A 167 -31.67 -6.21 -4.96
C GLU A 167 -31.81 -5.38 -6.24
N GLU A 168 -32.37 -4.19 -6.13
CA GLU A 168 -32.53 -3.26 -7.23
C GLU A 168 -31.18 -2.86 -7.83
N TRP A 169 -30.20 -2.56 -6.97
CA TRP A 169 -28.83 -2.21 -7.33
C TRP A 169 -28.09 -3.37 -8.01
N GLU A 170 -28.21 -4.59 -7.47
CA GLU A 170 -27.62 -5.79 -8.07
C GLU A 170 -28.22 -6.11 -9.43
N ARG A 171 -29.55 -6.11 -9.53
CA ARG A 171 -30.26 -6.34 -10.80
C ARG A 171 -29.92 -5.31 -11.89
N SER A 172 -29.65 -4.08 -11.47
CA SER A 172 -29.20 -3.00 -12.37
C SER A 172 -27.72 -3.05 -12.67
N GLY A 173 -27.00 -4.07 -12.13
CA GLY A 173 -25.57 -4.27 -12.33
C GLY A 173 -24.73 -3.20 -11.64
N GLY A 174 -25.19 -2.61 -10.54
CA GLY A 174 -24.48 -1.58 -9.78
C GLY A 174 -23.32 -2.13 -8.95
N ARG A 175 -23.46 -3.38 -8.46
CA ARG A 175 -22.42 -4.06 -7.69
C ARG A 175 -21.17 -4.30 -8.54
N THR A 176 -20.04 -3.89 -8.04
CA THR A 176 -18.72 -4.10 -8.63
C THR A 176 -17.76 -4.47 -7.52
N GLY A 177 -16.89 -5.43 -7.75
CA GLY A 177 -15.87 -5.85 -6.79
C GLY A 177 -14.97 -6.88 -7.44
N TRP A 178 -13.82 -7.12 -6.83
CA TRP A 178 -12.87 -8.16 -7.28
C TRP A 178 -13.50 -9.56 -7.17
N SER A 179 -14.32 -9.77 -6.12
CA SER A 179 -15.04 -11.02 -5.87
C SER A 179 -16.18 -11.24 -6.83
N TYR A 180 -16.80 -10.17 -7.37
CA TYR A 180 -17.91 -10.28 -8.32
C TYR A 180 -17.50 -10.88 -9.66
N SER A 181 -16.28 -10.67 -10.11
CA SER A 181 -15.78 -11.32 -11.32
C SER A 181 -15.63 -12.85 -11.12
N ASP A 182 -15.24 -13.28 -9.92
CA ASP A 182 -15.21 -14.70 -9.56
C ASP A 182 -16.62 -15.28 -9.33
N THR A 183 -17.54 -14.50 -8.79
CA THR A 183 -18.96 -14.89 -8.65
C THR A 183 -19.63 -14.97 -10.01
N LEU A 184 -19.34 -14.07 -10.96
CA LEU A 184 -19.78 -14.18 -12.35
C LEU A 184 -19.16 -15.41 -13.02
N ASN A 185 -17.91 -15.71 -12.78
CA ASN A 185 -17.26 -16.92 -13.28
C ASN A 185 -17.83 -18.20 -12.61
N LYS A 186 -18.17 -18.14 -11.32
CA LYS A 186 -18.90 -19.19 -10.60
C LYS A 186 -20.32 -19.34 -11.12
N LEU A 187 -21.04 -18.25 -11.35
CA LEU A 187 -22.41 -18.25 -11.90
C LEU A 187 -22.41 -18.74 -13.37
N VAL A 188 -21.40 -18.37 -14.14
CA VAL A 188 -21.20 -18.88 -15.51
C VAL A 188 -20.79 -20.36 -15.46
N ALA A 189 -20.02 -20.79 -14.47
CA ALA A 189 -19.68 -22.20 -14.26
C ALA A 189 -20.87 -23.03 -13.75
N GLU A 190 -21.69 -22.49 -12.86
CA GLU A 190 -22.94 -23.11 -12.40
C GLU A 190 -24.00 -23.17 -13.50
N LEU A 191 -24.00 -22.21 -14.44
CA LEU A 191 -24.94 -22.15 -15.56
C LEU A 191 -24.49 -22.91 -16.78
N GLY A 192 -23.26 -23.42 -16.84
CA GLY A 192 -22.79 -23.91 -18.12
C GLY A 192 -21.62 -24.85 -18.22
N ASP A 193 -21.24 -25.65 -17.33
CA ASP A 193 -20.52 -26.89 -17.62
C ASP A 193 -19.68 -27.46 -16.47
N LYS A 194 -19.83 -28.74 -16.21
CA LYS A 194 -19.02 -29.53 -15.26
C LYS A 194 -17.54 -29.71 -15.69
N THR A 195 -17.10 -28.99 -16.73
CA THR A 195 -15.75 -29.09 -17.30
C THR A 195 -14.86 -27.86 -17.08
N VAL A 196 -15.34 -26.81 -16.42
CA VAL A 196 -14.43 -25.73 -15.96
C VAL A 196 -13.77 -26.22 -14.69
N ASP A 197 -12.53 -26.60 -14.82
CA ASP A 197 -11.58 -26.97 -13.77
C ASP A 197 -11.74 -25.99 -12.62
N LYS A 198 -12.34 -26.44 -11.50
CA LYS A 198 -12.40 -25.68 -10.25
C LYS A 198 -10.98 -25.26 -9.97
N SER A 199 -10.72 -23.98 -9.95
CA SER A 199 -9.38 -23.43 -9.81
C SER A 199 -8.68 -24.16 -8.65
N ARG A 200 -7.76 -25.04 -8.98
CA ARG A 200 -6.93 -25.81 -8.04
C ARG A 200 -6.23 -24.91 -7.01
N THR A 201 -6.16 -23.60 -7.28
CA THR A 201 -5.63 -22.60 -6.37
C THR A 201 -6.49 -22.38 -5.13
N GLY A 202 -7.83 -22.36 -5.23
CA GLY A 202 -8.71 -22.26 -4.05
C GLY A 202 -8.69 -23.55 -3.23
N GLU A 203 -8.67 -24.72 -3.90
CA GLU A 203 -8.56 -26.01 -3.23
C GLU A 203 -7.15 -26.26 -2.65
N ALA A 204 -6.10 -25.81 -3.33
CA ALA A 204 -4.74 -25.88 -2.79
C ALA A 204 -4.53 -24.98 -1.59
N LEU A 205 -5.08 -23.76 -1.59
CA LEU A 205 -5.10 -22.88 -0.44
C LEU A 205 -5.98 -23.44 0.70
N ALA A 206 -7.18 -23.96 0.40
CA ALA A 206 -8.03 -24.60 1.39
C ALA A 206 -7.41 -25.88 1.98
N LYS A 207 -6.65 -26.64 1.19
CA LYS A 207 -5.88 -27.80 1.69
C LYS A 207 -4.64 -27.42 2.49
N LEU A 208 -3.92 -26.37 2.07
CA LEU A 208 -2.77 -25.83 2.81
C LEU A 208 -3.17 -25.19 4.16
N TRP A 209 -4.34 -24.60 4.21
CA TRP A 209 -4.77 -23.77 5.34
C TRP A 209 -5.85 -24.43 6.22
N GLY A 210 -6.35 -25.60 5.83
CA GLY A 210 -7.38 -26.34 6.56
C GLY A 210 -8.74 -25.65 6.61
N ASN A 211 -9.76 -26.36 7.05
CA ASN A 211 -11.17 -25.88 7.09
C ASN A 211 -11.37 -24.63 7.96
N SER A 212 -10.55 -24.45 9.02
CA SER A 212 -10.64 -23.31 9.93
C SER A 212 -10.18 -21.99 9.27
N LEU A 213 -9.16 -22.06 8.44
CA LEU A 213 -8.61 -20.88 7.75
C LEU A 213 -9.44 -20.49 6.51
N GLY A 214 -10.12 -21.46 5.89
CA GLY A 214 -11.11 -21.18 4.85
C GLY A 214 -12.29 -20.36 5.37
N ALA A 215 -12.73 -20.63 6.59
CA ALA A 215 -13.78 -19.85 7.27
C ALA A 215 -13.28 -18.42 7.58
N VAL A 216 -12.05 -18.26 8.07
CA VAL A 216 -11.44 -16.94 8.32
C VAL A 216 -11.28 -16.16 7.01
N ALA A 217 -10.83 -16.80 5.94
CA ALA A 217 -10.70 -16.15 4.63
C ALA A 217 -12.05 -15.66 4.11
N GLY A 218 -13.11 -16.46 4.22
CA GLY A 218 -14.47 -16.06 3.87
C GLY A 218 -15.01 -14.91 4.71
N TYR A 219 -14.69 -14.89 6.00
CA TYR A 219 -15.04 -13.78 6.90
C TYR A 219 -14.35 -12.47 6.49
N VAL A 220 -13.05 -12.53 6.20
CA VAL A 220 -12.25 -11.37 5.73
C VAL A 220 -12.78 -10.88 4.38
N GLU A 221 -13.10 -11.78 3.46
CA GLU A 221 -13.71 -11.45 2.17
C GLU A 221 -15.04 -10.69 2.34
N GLY A 222 -15.92 -11.16 3.22
CA GLY A 222 -17.19 -10.49 3.52
C GLY A 222 -17.02 -9.09 4.08
N ILE A 223 -16.05 -8.88 4.97
CA ILE A 223 -15.71 -7.55 5.49
C ILE A 223 -15.19 -6.65 4.37
N ASN A 224 -14.21 -7.10 3.59
CA ASN A 224 -13.66 -6.33 2.48
C ASN A 224 -14.74 -5.92 1.48
N GLU A 225 -15.64 -6.83 1.15
CA GLU A 225 -16.75 -6.56 0.25
C GLU A 225 -17.74 -5.53 0.83
N ALA A 226 -18.04 -5.60 2.12
CA ALA A 226 -18.90 -4.62 2.78
C ALA A 226 -18.28 -3.21 2.75
N PHE A 227 -16.98 -3.08 3.02
CA PHE A 227 -16.29 -1.80 2.96
C PHE A 227 -16.25 -1.24 1.53
N GLU A 228 -15.91 -2.05 0.53
CA GLU A 228 -15.83 -1.63 -0.88
C GLU A 228 -17.19 -1.18 -1.42
N ASN A 229 -18.25 -1.92 -1.09
CA ASN A 229 -19.59 -1.66 -1.63
C ASN A 229 -20.37 -0.62 -0.83
N SER A 230 -20.00 -0.29 0.40
CA SER A 230 -20.73 0.67 1.24
C SER A 230 -20.88 2.04 0.61
N ILE A 231 -19.80 2.58 0.03
CA ILE A 231 -19.78 3.90 -0.63
C ILE A 231 -20.61 3.88 -1.90
N ARG A 232 -20.49 2.80 -2.69
CA ARG A 232 -21.22 2.62 -3.95
C ARG A 232 -22.71 2.46 -3.69
N MET A 233 -23.06 1.68 -2.66
CA MET A 233 -24.46 1.49 -2.23
C MET A 233 -25.06 2.80 -1.71
N ALA A 234 -24.32 3.56 -0.90
CA ALA A 234 -24.72 4.88 -0.44
C ALA A 234 -24.98 5.85 -1.62
N ALA A 235 -24.09 5.86 -2.60
CA ALA A 235 -24.29 6.68 -3.81
C ALA A 235 -25.51 6.25 -4.60
N TYR A 236 -25.79 4.95 -4.67
CA TYR A 236 -27.00 4.42 -5.30
C TYR A 236 -28.25 4.89 -4.58
N ILE A 237 -28.32 4.72 -3.26
CA ILE A 237 -29.47 5.12 -2.42
C ILE A 237 -29.72 6.63 -2.58
N GLU A 238 -28.68 7.48 -2.44
CA GLU A 238 -28.85 8.93 -2.56
C GLU A 238 -29.25 9.37 -3.96
N ALA A 239 -28.76 8.71 -5.01
CA ALA A 239 -29.19 8.93 -6.37
C ALA A 239 -30.67 8.55 -6.60
N ARG A 240 -31.12 7.43 -6.03
CA ARG A 240 -32.53 7.00 -6.07
C ARG A 240 -33.43 7.98 -5.32
N ARG A 241 -33.00 8.45 -4.14
CA ARG A 241 -33.72 9.49 -3.37
C ARG A 241 -33.81 10.83 -4.12
N ALA A 242 -32.83 11.14 -4.95
CA ALA A 242 -32.85 12.29 -5.84
C ALA A 242 -33.75 12.10 -7.10
N GLY A 243 -34.45 10.96 -7.23
CA GLY A 243 -35.38 10.69 -8.34
C GLY A 243 -34.73 10.06 -9.58
N MET A 244 -33.48 9.59 -9.50
CA MET A 244 -32.82 8.93 -10.62
C MET A 244 -33.43 7.58 -10.93
N THR A 245 -33.40 7.20 -12.22
CA THR A 245 -33.75 5.81 -12.63
C THR A 245 -32.74 4.80 -12.08
N GLN A 246 -33.17 3.55 -11.90
CA GLN A 246 -32.32 2.45 -11.41
C GLN A 246 -31.01 2.33 -12.20
N GLN A 247 -31.07 2.35 -13.52
CA GLN A 247 -29.90 2.20 -14.37
C GLN A 247 -28.93 3.38 -14.24
N ARG A 248 -29.46 4.61 -14.13
CA ARG A 248 -28.62 5.81 -13.99
C ARG A 248 -27.99 5.88 -12.61
N ALA A 249 -28.72 5.54 -11.56
CA ALA A 249 -28.17 5.40 -10.22
C ALA A 249 -27.11 4.30 -10.11
N ALA A 250 -27.32 3.14 -10.76
CA ALA A 250 -26.31 2.07 -10.82
C ALA A 250 -25.06 2.50 -11.63
N GLN A 251 -25.22 3.29 -12.66
CA GLN A 251 -24.10 3.86 -13.40
C GLN A 251 -23.30 4.84 -12.55
N LEU A 252 -23.96 5.69 -11.75
CA LEU A 252 -23.29 6.57 -10.80
C LEU A 252 -22.52 5.77 -9.78
N SER A 253 -23.15 4.78 -9.13
CA SER A 253 -22.53 3.96 -8.08
C SER A 253 -21.23 3.27 -8.54
N LYS A 254 -21.16 2.83 -9.80
CA LYS A 254 -19.95 2.26 -10.39
C LYS A 254 -18.84 3.27 -10.66
N ASN A 255 -19.23 4.51 -10.99
CA ASN A 255 -18.30 5.52 -11.45
C ASN A 255 -17.94 6.53 -10.35
N ILE A 256 -18.56 6.47 -9.18
CA ILE A 256 -18.26 7.40 -8.09
C ILE A 256 -16.88 7.15 -7.48
N THR A 257 -16.44 5.90 -7.49
CA THR A 257 -15.05 5.49 -7.22
C THR A 257 -14.37 5.05 -8.52
N VAL A 258 -13.20 4.43 -8.43
CA VAL A 258 -12.53 3.87 -9.61
C VAL A 258 -13.28 2.63 -10.09
N ASN A 259 -13.66 2.61 -11.37
CA ASN A 259 -14.35 1.48 -11.98
C ASN A 259 -13.36 0.52 -12.64
N PHE A 260 -12.95 -0.50 -11.92
CA PHE A 260 -11.98 -1.50 -12.36
C PHE A 260 -12.50 -2.43 -13.47
N ASN A 261 -13.81 -2.46 -13.72
CA ASN A 261 -14.40 -3.24 -14.81
C ASN A 261 -14.19 -2.60 -16.19
N LYS A 262 -13.74 -1.35 -16.23
CA LYS A 262 -13.31 -0.73 -17.48
C LYS A 262 -11.89 -1.16 -17.80
N SER A 263 -11.67 -1.66 -18.99
CA SER A 263 -10.36 -2.07 -19.47
C SER A 263 -10.22 -1.83 -20.97
N GLY A 264 -9.00 -1.57 -21.42
CA GLY A 264 -8.67 -1.53 -22.86
C GLY A 264 -8.41 -2.94 -23.41
N SER A 265 -8.31 -3.06 -24.73
CA SER A 265 -8.06 -4.33 -25.42
C SER A 265 -6.73 -5.01 -25.00
N MET A 266 -5.69 -4.23 -24.72
CA MET A 266 -4.38 -4.73 -24.26
C MET A 266 -4.29 -4.96 -22.75
N SER A 267 -5.29 -4.51 -21.99
CA SER A 267 -5.25 -4.56 -20.53
C SER A 267 -5.09 -5.97 -19.96
N PRO A 268 -5.74 -7.04 -20.48
CA PRO A 268 -5.55 -8.40 -19.99
C PRO A 268 -4.10 -8.88 -20.13
N SER A 269 -3.46 -8.60 -21.29
CA SER A 269 -2.07 -8.98 -21.54
C SER A 269 -1.11 -8.25 -20.59
N ILE A 270 -1.27 -6.94 -20.42
CA ILE A 270 -0.40 -6.15 -19.54
C ILE A 270 -0.64 -6.50 -18.08
N ASN A 271 -1.90 -6.69 -17.66
CA ASN A 271 -2.25 -7.11 -16.30
C ASN A 271 -1.75 -8.52 -15.94
N SER A 272 -1.42 -9.36 -16.93
CA SER A 272 -0.82 -10.67 -16.65
C SER A 272 0.60 -10.55 -16.12
N TYR A 273 1.31 -9.48 -16.44
CA TYR A 273 2.68 -9.22 -16.01
C TYR A 273 2.80 -8.18 -14.89
N PHE A 274 1.93 -7.15 -14.92
CA PHE A 274 2.00 -6.02 -14.00
C PHE A 274 0.76 -5.95 -13.11
N LEU A 275 0.97 -6.11 -11.80
CA LEU A 275 -0.10 -5.97 -10.81
C LEU A 275 -0.69 -4.56 -10.84
N PHE A 276 -2.02 -4.49 -10.84
CA PHE A 276 -2.78 -3.23 -10.74
C PHE A 276 -2.61 -2.24 -11.89
N PHE A 277 -2.02 -2.63 -13.05
CA PHE A 277 -1.88 -1.74 -14.20
C PHE A 277 -3.21 -1.09 -14.62
N ASN A 278 -4.26 -1.90 -14.78
CA ASN A 278 -5.59 -1.37 -15.13
C ASN A 278 -6.14 -0.43 -14.05
N ALA A 279 -5.89 -0.73 -12.79
CA ALA A 279 -6.33 0.13 -11.67
C ALA A 279 -5.67 1.52 -11.74
N ALA A 280 -4.38 1.58 -12.03
CA ALA A 280 -3.65 2.84 -12.20
C ALA A 280 -4.17 3.66 -13.39
N VAL A 281 -4.38 3.00 -14.55
CA VAL A 281 -4.92 3.66 -15.76
C VAL A 281 -6.33 4.20 -15.52
N GLN A 282 -7.21 3.42 -14.88
CA GLN A 282 -8.58 3.87 -14.58
C GLN A 282 -8.59 4.97 -13.52
N GLY A 283 -7.69 4.90 -12.52
CA GLY A 283 -7.50 5.95 -11.52
C GLY A 283 -7.09 7.28 -12.17
N LEU A 284 -6.07 7.27 -13.04
CA LEU A 284 -5.62 8.44 -13.80
C LEU A 284 -6.73 9.01 -14.68
N SER A 285 -7.43 8.16 -15.43
CA SER A 285 -8.55 8.57 -16.28
C SER A 285 -9.67 9.23 -15.46
N ARG A 286 -9.97 8.67 -14.28
CA ARG A 286 -10.98 9.24 -13.39
C ARG A 286 -10.54 10.56 -12.79
N PHE A 287 -9.29 10.66 -12.34
CA PHE A 287 -8.72 11.92 -11.86
C PHE A 287 -8.78 13.02 -12.91
N GLY A 288 -8.30 12.75 -14.13
CA GLY A 288 -8.36 13.69 -15.23
C GLY A 288 -9.80 14.17 -15.51
N ARG A 289 -10.75 13.23 -15.55
CA ARG A 289 -12.17 13.56 -15.75
C ARG A 289 -12.74 14.43 -14.62
N THR A 290 -12.33 14.22 -13.39
CA THR A 290 -12.82 14.95 -12.21
C THR A 290 -12.32 16.40 -12.19
N PHE A 291 -11.03 16.60 -12.46
CA PHE A 291 -10.40 17.91 -12.35
C PHE A 291 -10.38 18.73 -13.65
N ALA A 292 -10.54 18.08 -14.83
CA ALA A 292 -10.70 18.76 -16.12
C ALA A 292 -12.13 19.27 -16.37
N THR A 293 -13.03 19.15 -15.40
CA THR A 293 -14.42 19.61 -15.51
C THR A 293 -14.44 21.15 -15.64
N GLN A 294 -15.12 21.66 -16.68
CA GLN A 294 -15.39 23.09 -16.84
C GLN A 294 -16.75 23.43 -16.23
N LYS A 295 -16.79 24.49 -15.47
CA LYS A 295 -18.03 25.03 -14.90
C LYS A 295 -18.62 26.09 -15.79
N ALA A 296 -19.95 26.14 -15.90
CA ALA A 296 -20.63 27.17 -16.63
C ALA A 296 -20.20 28.58 -16.17
N GLU A 297 -20.05 29.53 -17.11
CA GLU A 297 -19.62 30.89 -16.81
C GLU A 297 -20.64 31.70 -15.98
N LEU A 298 -21.91 31.33 -16.10
CA LEU A 298 -23.03 31.99 -15.41
C LEU A 298 -23.51 31.12 -14.24
N ASP A 299 -23.98 31.75 -13.18
CA ASP A 299 -24.65 31.05 -12.08
C ASP A 299 -26.10 30.71 -12.45
N GLN A 300 -26.87 30.11 -11.54
CA GLN A 300 -28.28 29.77 -11.77
C GLN A 300 -29.19 30.99 -11.92
N ASN A 301 -28.71 32.17 -11.50
CA ASN A 301 -29.43 33.45 -11.64
C ASN A 301 -29.01 34.23 -12.88
N GLY A 302 -28.10 33.70 -13.71
CA GLY A 302 -27.60 34.38 -14.92
C GLY A 302 -26.49 35.40 -14.67
N ASP A 303 -25.96 35.49 -13.46
CA ASP A 303 -24.86 36.39 -13.10
C ASP A 303 -23.49 35.83 -13.44
N LYS A 304 -22.53 36.69 -13.85
CA LYS A 304 -21.15 36.29 -14.09
C LYS A 304 -20.48 35.90 -12.80
N ARG A 305 -19.98 34.69 -12.74
CA ARG A 305 -19.23 34.19 -11.58
C ARG A 305 -17.89 34.92 -11.48
N GLY A 306 -17.54 35.38 -10.29
CA GLY A 306 -16.20 35.89 -10.00
C GLY A 306 -15.10 34.82 -10.20
N PRO A 307 -13.80 35.19 -10.18
CA PRO A 307 -12.68 34.28 -10.49
C PRO A 307 -12.73 32.96 -9.71
N LEU A 308 -12.95 33.01 -8.41
CA LEU A 308 -13.10 31.81 -7.57
C LEU A 308 -14.42 31.07 -7.81
N GLY A 309 -15.48 31.78 -8.23
CA GLY A 309 -16.77 31.20 -8.59
C GLY A 309 -16.69 30.34 -9.85
N LYS A 310 -15.81 30.68 -10.79
CA LYS A 310 -15.57 29.95 -12.05
C LYS A 310 -14.86 28.60 -11.83
N LEU A 311 -14.12 28.44 -10.74
CA LEU A 311 -13.43 27.18 -10.47
C LEU A 311 -14.42 26.07 -10.11
N PRO A 312 -14.26 24.84 -10.68
CA PRO A 312 -15.02 23.66 -10.28
C PRO A 312 -14.89 23.35 -8.79
N SER A 313 -15.93 22.80 -8.19
CA SER A 313 -15.88 22.45 -6.75
C SER A 313 -14.77 21.44 -6.42
N ALA A 314 -14.49 20.48 -7.29
CA ALA A 314 -13.36 19.57 -7.12
C ALA A 314 -12.02 20.31 -7.01
N VAL A 315 -11.80 21.35 -7.86
CA VAL A 315 -10.58 22.18 -7.80
C VAL A 315 -10.53 23.00 -6.53
N LYS A 316 -11.66 23.62 -6.11
CA LYS A 316 -11.74 24.35 -4.83
C LYS A 316 -11.43 23.46 -3.64
N MET A 317 -11.93 22.23 -3.64
CA MET A 317 -11.63 21.23 -2.61
C MET A 317 -10.14 20.89 -2.60
N GLY A 318 -9.51 20.73 -3.78
CA GLY A 318 -8.07 20.51 -3.90
C GLY A 318 -7.25 21.67 -3.32
N LEU A 319 -7.60 22.91 -3.65
CA LEU A 319 -6.97 24.11 -3.07
C LEU A 319 -7.18 24.20 -1.55
N GLY A 320 -8.39 23.90 -1.07
CA GLY A 320 -8.67 23.80 0.38
C GLY A 320 -7.82 22.75 1.06
N MET A 321 -7.57 21.61 0.42
CA MET A 321 -6.69 20.57 0.92
C MET A 321 -5.23 21.03 1.02
N ILE A 322 -4.74 21.78 0.01
CA ILE A 322 -3.39 22.38 0.06
C ILE A 322 -3.27 23.28 1.29
N MET A 323 -4.22 24.20 1.50
CA MET A 323 -4.17 25.12 2.64
C MET A 323 -4.29 24.40 3.98
N PHE A 324 -5.19 23.44 4.08
CA PHE A 324 -5.34 22.61 5.29
C PHE A 324 -4.06 21.85 5.60
N GLU A 325 -3.48 21.19 4.61
CA GLU A 325 -2.28 20.39 4.79
C GLU A 325 -1.06 21.26 5.13
N TYR A 326 -0.94 22.44 4.50
CA TYR A 326 0.09 23.44 4.85
C TYR A 326 0.04 23.78 6.34
N SER A 327 -1.13 24.20 6.83
CA SER A 327 -1.31 24.61 8.23
C SER A 327 -1.09 23.43 9.18
N LYS A 328 -1.64 22.25 8.84
CA LYS A 328 -1.49 21.03 9.64
C LYS A 328 -0.03 20.58 9.70
N THR A 329 0.73 20.69 8.62
CA THR A 329 2.15 20.31 8.60
C THR A 329 2.97 21.18 9.51
N ILE A 330 2.71 22.50 9.56
CA ILE A 330 3.35 23.38 10.54
C ILE A 330 3.04 22.91 11.97
N ILE A 331 1.78 22.58 12.27
CA ILE A 331 1.38 22.07 13.59
C ILE A 331 2.09 20.74 13.89
N ASN A 332 2.15 19.81 12.93
CA ASN A 332 2.85 18.55 13.09
C ASN A 332 4.33 18.73 13.47
N ILE A 333 5.00 19.67 12.79
CA ILE A 333 6.41 19.99 13.05
C ILE A 333 6.59 20.59 14.45
N LEU A 334 5.71 21.50 14.84
CA LEU A 334 5.77 22.15 16.17
C LEU A 334 5.48 21.18 17.34
N VAL A 335 4.61 20.19 17.11
CA VAL A 335 4.28 19.15 18.11
C VAL A 335 5.34 18.05 18.16
N SER A 336 6.14 17.90 17.10
CA SER A 336 7.12 16.83 16.98
C SER A 336 8.21 16.90 18.03
N ALA A 337 8.61 15.75 18.59
CA ALA A 337 9.78 15.68 19.46
C ALA A 337 11.06 15.98 18.67
N VAL A 338 12.00 16.62 19.33
CA VAL A 338 13.40 16.66 18.89
C VAL A 338 14.06 15.35 19.36
N GLU A 339 14.68 14.64 18.44
CA GLU A 339 15.41 13.41 18.72
C GLU A 339 16.83 13.70 19.20
N PRO A 340 17.57 12.71 19.78
CA PRO A 340 18.92 12.91 20.28
C PRO A 340 19.95 13.41 19.24
N ASP A 341 19.67 13.29 17.97
CA ASP A 341 20.47 13.78 16.84
C ASP A 341 20.06 15.18 16.35
N ASP A 342 19.34 15.95 17.17
CA ASP A 342 18.77 17.26 16.85
C ASP A 342 17.84 17.28 15.64
N GLU A 343 17.43 16.09 15.15
CA GLU A 343 16.44 15.97 14.10
C GLU A 343 15.01 15.86 14.69
N LEU A 344 14.04 16.35 13.94
CA LEU A 344 12.64 16.21 14.34
C LEU A 344 12.15 14.78 14.06
N TYR A 345 11.40 14.19 14.98
CA TYR A 345 10.76 12.89 14.75
C TYR A 345 9.90 12.90 13.47
N TYR A 346 9.23 14.01 13.18
CA TYR A 346 8.44 14.19 11.96
C TYR A 346 9.29 14.09 10.69
N SER A 347 10.51 14.60 10.66
CA SER A 347 11.39 14.53 9.49
C SER A 347 11.78 13.08 9.16
N LYS A 348 11.92 12.23 10.17
CA LYS A 348 12.26 10.81 10.05
C LYS A 348 11.09 9.91 9.61
N ILE A 349 9.87 10.45 9.49
CA ILE A 349 8.75 9.70 8.88
C ILE A 349 9.07 9.46 7.40
N PRO A 350 9.05 8.19 6.93
CA PRO A 350 9.44 7.87 5.55
C PRO A 350 8.63 8.62 4.49
N ASP A 351 9.31 9.15 3.49
CA ASP A 351 8.70 9.92 2.41
C ASP A 351 7.59 9.14 1.66
N TYR A 352 7.73 7.82 1.51
CA TYR A 352 6.70 7.02 0.86
C TYR A 352 5.37 7.00 1.64
N LYS A 353 5.39 7.16 2.99
CA LYS A 353 4.18 7.31 3.81
C LYS A 353 3.59 8.70 3.65
N LYS A 354 4.43 9.74 3.65
CA LYS A 354 4.05 11.13 3.39
C LYS A 354 3.45 11.30 1.98
N GLN A 355 4.00 10.64 0.97
CA GLN A 355 3.49 10.68 -0.40
C GLN A 355 2.08 10.08 -0.55
N ARG A 356 1.74 9.07 0.24
CA ARG A 356 0.50 8.27 0.08
C ARG A 356 -0.59 8.60 1.09
N GLY A 357 -0.29 9.39 2.10
CA GLY A 357 -1.23 9.70 3.17
C GLY A 357 -1.03 11.07 3.78
N SER A 358 -2.05 11.54 4.46
CA SER A 358 -2.03 12.74 5.27
C SER A 358 -1.56 12.37 6.68
N ILE A 359 -0.49 13.00 7.17
CA ILE A 359 0.11 12.72 8.48
C ILE A 359 -0.54 13.61 9.53
N PHE A 360 -0.93 13.04 10.66
CA PHE A 360 -1.42 13.75 11.85
C PHE A 360 -0.57 13.33 13.05
N MET A 361 0.18 14.26 13.62
CA MET A 361 0.88 14.02 14.88
C MET A 361 -0.11 14.11 16.03
N LEU A 362 -0.53 12.97 16.59
CA LEU A 362 -1.42 12.88 17.75
C LEU A 362 -0.66 13.13 19.06
N GLY A 363 0.65 13.00 19.02
CA GLY A 363 1.61 13.29 20.07
C GLY A 363 2.98 13.55 19.46
N SER A 364 3.97 13.86 20.27
CA SER A 364 5.31 14.24 19.79
C SER A 364 6.05 13.12 19.02
N ARG A 365 5.67 11.86 19.25
CA ARG A 365 6.18 10.65 18.56
C ARG A 365 5.06 9.72 18.11
N ASP A 366 3.86 10.24 17.82
CA ASP A 366 2.66 9.43 17.57
C ASP A 366 1.97 9.84 16.26
N PRO A 367 2.53 9.50 15.10
CA PRO A 367 1.98 9.87 13.80
C PRO A 367 0.88 8.92 13.35
N LEU A 368 -0.31 9.46 13.09
CA LEU A 368 -1.40 8.79 12.38
C LEU A 368 -1.30 9.11 10.90
N VAL A 369 -1.43 8.10 10.05
CA VAL A 369 -1.42 8.23 8.58
C VAL A 369 -2.82 7.93 8.04
N VAL A 370 -3.45 8.91 7.42
CA VAL A 370 -4.72 8.72 6.72
C VAL A 370 -4.45 8.48 5.23
N PRO A 371 -4.69 7.28 4.69
CA PRO A 371 -4.42 6.99 3.28
C PRO A 371 -5.26 7.86 2.34
N LEU A 372 -4.62 8.41 1.31
CA LEU A 372 -5.26 9.25 0.30
C LEU A 372 -5.32 8.55 -1.07
N PRO A 373 -6.33 8.87 -1.89
CA PRO A 373 -6.44 8.33 -3.23
C PRO A 373 -5.37 8.91 -4.16
N TYR A 374 -4.97 8.11 -5.14
CA TYR A 374 -4.00 8.51 -6.15
C TYR A 374 -4.47 9.74 -6.93
N GLY A 375 -3.58 10.70 -7.12
CA GLY A 375 -3.84 11.99 -7.74
C GLY A 375 -4.33 13.04 -6.74
N ILE A 376 -5.28 12.73 -5.86
CA ILE A 376 -5.73 13.64 -4.79
C ILE A 376 -4.62 13.88 -3.77
N ASN A 377 -3.82 12.86 -3.47
CA ASN A 377 -2.64 12.98 -2.62
C ASN A 377 -1.65 14.06 -3.10
N LEU A 378 -1.65 14.45 -4.37
CA LEU A 378 -0.78 15.54 -4.84
C LEU A 378 -1.13 16.89 -4.23
N PHE A 379 -2.41 17.19 -4.05
CA PHE A 379 -2.83 18.43 -3.36
C PHE A 379 -2.33 18.43 -1.92
N ASN A 380 -2.46 17.28 -1.24
CA ASN A 380 -1.90 17.08 0.09
C ASN A 380 -0.38 17.31 0.10
N ASN A 381 0.32 16.68 -0.81
CA ASN A 381 1.78 16.73 -0.88
C ASN A 381 2.31 18.13 -1.17
N VAL A 382 1.62 18.91 -2.01
CA VAL A 382 1.95 20.33 -2.23
C VAL A 382 1.81 21.12 -0.94
N GLY A 383 0.69 20.98 -0.22
CA GLY A 383 0.48 21.68 1.05
C GLY A 383 1.53 21.30 2.11
N MET A 384 1.81 20.00 2.22
CA MET A 384 2.81 19.47 3.14
C MET A 384 4.21 20.02 2.86
N VAL A 385 4.66 19.94 1.60
CA VAL A 385 5.97 20.43 1.19
C VAL A 385 6.12 21.93 1.45
N LEU A 386 5.09 22.73 1.17
CA LEU A 386 5.09 24.15 1.49
C LEU A 386 5.25 24.39 3.00
N GLY A 387 4.58 23.60 3.84
CA GLY A 387 4.73 23.66 5.29
C GLY A 387 6.14 23.26 5.75
N GLU A 388 6.69 22.15 5.22
CA GLU A 388 8.05 21.69 5.51
C GLU A 388 9.12 22.72 5.09
N MET A 389 8.97 23.35 3.91
CA MET A 389 9.86 24.42 3.45
C MET A 389 9.75 25.67 4.35
N THR A 390 8.53 26.05 4.72
CA THR A 390 8.31 27.20 5.62
C THR A 390 9.04 27.01 6.94
N MET A 391 9.01 25.80 7.49
CA MET A 391 9.64 25.45 8.76
C MET A 391 11.12 25.05 8.63
N GLY A 392 11.72 25.08 7.42
CA GLY A 392 13.11 24.70 7.20
C GLY A 392 13.41 23.21 7.35
N VAL A 393 12.39 22.36 7.28
CA VAL A 393 12.56 20.90 7.36
C VAL A 393 12.96 20.30 6.01
N ARG A 394 12.60 20.96 4.91
CA ARG A 394 12.89 20.47 3.54
C ARG A 394 13.47 21.59 2.67
N SER A 395 14.53 21.27 1.92
CA SER A 395 15.11 22.19 0.94
C SER A 395 14.22 22.30 -0.32
N PRO A 396 14.30 23.38 -1.11
CA PRO A 396 13.56 23.51 -2.37
C PRO A 396 13.87 22.39 -3.37
N GLU A 397 15.11 21.93 -3.46
CA GLU A 397 15.54 20.84 -4.35
C GLU A 397 14.89 19.52 -3.94
N SER A 398 14.95 19.18 -2.64
CA SER A 398 14.32 18.01 -2.07
C SER A 398 12.78 18.08 -2.21
N ALA A 399 12.20 19.26 -2.09
CA ALA A 399 10.78 19.51 -2.31
C ALA A 399 10.36 19.20 -3.76
N ALA A 400 11.12 19.68 -4.73
CA ALA A 400 10.87 19.44 -6.15
C ALA A 400 10.99 17.94 -6.49
N ALA A 401 12.03 17.27 -6.00
CA ALA A 401 12.23 15.84 -6.17
C ALA A 401 11.08 15.03 -5.56
N PHE A 402 10.67 15.35 -4.33
CA PHE A 402 9.55 14.71 -3.64
C PHE A 402 8.25 14.84 -4.43
N LEU A 403 7.93 16.04 -4.93
CA LEU A 403 6.71 16.28 -5.71
C LEU A 403 6.75 15.54 -7.06
N ALA A 404 7.90 15.50 -7.73
CA ALA A 404 8.09 14.77 -8.97
C ALA A 404 7.88 13.26 -8.77
N LEU A 405 8.48 12.67 -7.73
CA LEU A 405 8.29 11.26 -7.36
C LEU A 405 6.85 10.98 -6.96
N SER A 406 6.19 11.89 -6.23
CA SER A 406 4.78 11.78 -5.84
C SER A 406 3.85 11.78 -7.05
N ALA A 407 4.09 12.67 -8.02
CA ALA A 407 3.33 12.73 -9.26
C ALA A 407 3.53 11.45 -10.08
N HIS A 408 4.78 11.00 -10.19
CA HIS A 408 5.09 9.74 -10.86
C HIS A 408 4.39 8.55 -10.18
N ALA A 409 4.51 8.40 -8.86
CA ALA A 409 3.89 7.32 -8.10
C ALA A 409 2.35 7.33 -8.18
N SER A 410 1.74 8.51 -8.39
CA SER A 410 0.28 8.67 -8.51
C SER A 410 -0.25 8.38 -9.91
N PHE A 411 0.52 8.67 -10.95
CA PHE A 411 0.03 8.63 -12.33
C PHE A 411 0.67 7.55 -13.20
N SER A 412 1.84 7.06 -12.83
CA SER A 412 2.46 5.98 -13.60
C SER A 412 1.81 4.63 -13.31
N PRO A 413 1.38 3.91 -14.34
CA PRO A 413 0.93 2.53 -14.19
C PRO A 413 2.07 1.56 -13.92
N ILE A 414 3.30 2.01 -14.14
CA ILE A 414 4.55 1.29 -13.85
C ILE A 414 5.28 2.10 -12.79
N SER A 415 5.39 1.56 -11.58
CA SER A 415 6.01 2.26 -10.47
C SER A 415 7.53 2.12 -10.52
N PHE A 416 8.25 3.25 -10.45
CA PHE A 416 9.70 3.25 -10.23
C PHE A 416 10.00 2.97 -8.76
N GLY A 417 11.04 2.18 -8.51
CA GLY A 417 11.57 2.00 -7.15
C GLY A 417 12.11 3.33 -6.59
N GLN A 418 12.20 3.41 -5.29
CA GLN A 418 12.64 4.60 -4.56
C GLN A 418 14.05 4.43 -3.95
N GLY A 419 14.81 3.43 -4.44
CA GLY A 419 16.16 3.14 -3.94
C GLY A 419 17.23 4.04 -4.55
N ASP A 420 18.30 4.25 -3.81
CA ASP A 420 19.48 5.03 -4.23
C ASP A 420 20.25 4.38 -5.40
N ASN A 421 20.06 3.06 -5.59
CA ASN A 421 20.67 2.33 -6.70
C ASN A 421 19.83 2.47 -7.98
N ILE A 422 20.26 3.38 -8.87
CA ILE A 422 19.58 3.68 -10.15
C ILE A 422 19.44 2.43 -11.03
N VAL A 423 20.44 1.54 -11.05
CA VAL A 423 20.42 0.32 -11.88
C VAL A 423 19.40 -0.67 -11.33
N ALA A 424 19.43 -0.95 -10.02
CA ALA A 424 18.47 -1.81 -9.36
C ALA A 424 17.04 -1.29 -9.53
N THR A 425 16.84 0.02 -9.36
CA THR A 425 15.58 0.73 -9.53
C THR A 425 15.06 0.63 -10.97
N GLY A 426 15.92 0.85 -11.95
CA GLY A 426 15.57 0.76 -13.38
C GLY A 426 15.19 -0.66 -13.80
N VAL A 427 15.97 -1.66 -13.41
CA VAL A 427 15.70 -3.07 -13.68
C VAL A 427 14.39 -3.51 -13.00
N SER A 428 14.22 -3.23 -11.71
CA SER A 428 13.00 -3.58 -10.96
C SER A 428 11.74 -2.94 -11.54
N THR A 429 11.86 -1.75 -12.13
CA THR A 429 10.74 -1.05 -12.77
C THR A 429 10.21 -1.80 -13.99
N LEU A 430 11.10 -2.29 -14.84
CA LEU A 430 10.75 -2.94 -16.10
C LEU A 430 10.36 -4.42 -15.94
N LEU A 431 10.76 -5.05 -14.85
CA LEU A 431 10.47 -6.45 -14.62
C LEU A 431 8.98 -6.70 -14.32
N PRO A 432 8.43 -7.83 -14.81
CA PRO A 432 7.14 -8.32 -14.36
C PRO A 432 7.06 -8.41 -12.83
N SER A 433 5.88 -8.10 -12.27
CA SER A 433 5.69 -8.05 -10.81
C SER A 433 6.11 -9.32 -10.07
N VAL A 434 6.03 -10.47 -10.75
CA VAL A 434 6.44 -11.79 -10.21
C VAL A 434 7.97 -11.90 -10.04
N LEU A 435 8.74 -11.26 -10.92
CA LEU A 435 10.20 -11.35 -10.92
C LEU A 435 10.87 -10.26 -10.07
N LYS A 436 10.13 -9.20 -9.70
CA LYS A 436 10.66 -8.12 -8.88
C LYS A 436 11.31 -8.59 -7.58
N PRO A 437 10.68 -9.47 -6.77
CA PRO A 437 11.28 -9.92 -5.52
C PRO A 437 12.64 -10.62 -5.69
N ALA A 438 12.80 -11.39 -6.77
CA ALA A 438 14.08 -12.04 -7.07
C ALA A 438 15.16 -11.02 -7.44
N ALA A 439 14.80 -9.98 -8.20
CA ALA A 439 15.72 -8.89 -8.52
C ALA A 439 16.07 -8.07 -7.27
N GLU A 440 15.10 -7.80 -6.40
CA GLU A 440 15.31 -7.07 -5.14
C GLU A 440 16.26 -7.82 -4.21
N VAL A 441 16.16 -9.15 -4.13
CA VAL A 441 17.12 -10.00 -3.42
C VAL A 441 18.50 -9.94 -4.11
N GLY A 442 18.55 -10.06 -5.44
CA GLY A 442 19.81 -10.05 -6.20
C GLY A 442 20.57 -8.73 -6.10
N PHE A 443 19.87 -7.60 -6.01
CA PHE A 443 20.47 -6.27 -5.83
C PHE A 443 20.58 -5.86 -4.36
N ASN A 444 20.12 -6.68 -3.43
CA ASN A 444 19.98 -6.37 -2.00
C ASN A 444 19.30 -5.01 -1.75
N SER A 445 18.28 -4.71 -2.54
CA SER A 445 17.57 -3.43 -2.50
C SER A 445 16.08 -3.63 -2.75
N THR A 446 15.26 -3.29 -1.76
CA THR A 446 13.81 -3.32 -1.89
C THR A 446 13.31 -2.19 -2.79
N TYR A 447 12.07 -2.28 -3.26
CA TYR A 447 11.38 -1.21 -3.98
C TYR A 447 11.50 0.18 -3.29
N PHE A 448 11.54 0.21 -1.97
CA PHE A 448 11.63 1.43 -1.17
C PHE A 448 13.08 1.84 -0.82
N GLY A 449 14.08 1.18 -1.40
CA GLY A 449 15.49 1.48 -1.20
C GLY A 449 16.14 0.83 0.03
N GLY A 450 15.36 0.20 0.92
CA GLY A 450 15.92 -0.50 2.07
C GLY A 450 16.58 -1.81 1.68
N LYS A 451 17.62 -2.24 2.40
CA LYS A 451 18.29 -3.54 2.20
C LYS A 451 17.31 -4.69 2.45
N VAL A 452 17.41 -5.76 1.66
CA VAL A 452 16.67 -7.01 1.87
C VAL A 452 17.28 -7.80 3.01
N PHE A 453 18.61 -7.89 3.04
CA PHE A 453 19.39 -8.59 4.06
C PHE A 453 20.64 -7.80 4.43
N GLN A 454 21.19 -8.07 5.59
CA GLN A 454 22.44 -7.48 6.04
C GLN A 454 23.59 -8.29 5.46
N GLU A 455 24.54 -7.60 4.80
CA GLU A 455 25.77 -8.21 4.28
C GLU A 455 26.82 -8.32 5.36
N GLN A 456 27.65 -9.34 5.28
CA GLN A 456 28.82 -9.44 6.15
C GLN A 456 29.77 -8.26 5.89
N TYR A 457 30.31 -7.72 6.96
CA TYR A 457 31.32 -6.68 6.83
C TYR A 457 32.58 -7.28 6.20
N PRO A 458 33.19 -6.64 5.18
CA PRO A 458 34.31 -7.24 4.42
C PRO A 458 35.62 -7.36 5.23
N PHE A 459 35.63 -6.82 6.44
CA PHE A 459 36.80 -6.83 7.32
C PHE A 459 36.39 -7.42 8.68
N GLY A 460 36.91 -8.55 9.06
CA GLY A 460 36.65 -9.20 10.35
C GLY A 460 36.55 -10.72 10.24
N THR A 461 36.17 -11.38 11.33
CA THR A 461 35.90 -12.81 11.36
C THR A 461 34.52 -13.06 10.73
N GLU A 462 34.42 -14.00 9.80
CA GLU A 462 33.14 -14.45 9.27
C GLU A 462 32.28 -15.01 10.38
N THR A 463 31.06 -14.50 10.48
CA THR A 463 30.03 -15.04 11.39
C THR A 463 28.99 -15.80 10.59
N PRO A 464 28.32 -16.81 11.16
CA PRO A 464 27.22 -17.46 10.48
C PRO A 464 26.16 -16.45 9.99
N GLU A 465 25.70 -16.63 8.75
CA GLU A 465 24.77 -15.71 8.08
C GLU A 465 23.44 -15.52 8.83
N TYR A 466 22.99 -16.55 9.59
CA TYR A 466 21.76 -16.43 10.38
C TYR A 466 21.89 -15.40 11.52
N ASN A 467 23.10 -15.10 11.99
CA ASN A 467 23.36 -14.06 13.00
C ASN A 467 23.15 -12.64 12.45
N LEU A 468 23.12 -12.48 11.12
CA LEU A 468 22.86 -11.21 10.44
C LEU A 468 21.37 -10.96 10.21
N ALA A 469 20.50 -11.90 10.58
CA ALA A 469 19.05 -11.78 10.40
C ALA A 469 18.50 -10.58 11.17
N PHE A 470 17.73 -9.73 10.47
CA PHE A 470 17.08 -8.56 11.06
C PHE A 470 15.60 -8.42 10.72
N ARG A 471 15.12 -9.23 9.75
CA ARG A 471 13.72 -9.22 9.30
C ARG A 471 12.98 -10.52 9.55
N SER A 472 13.71 -11.62 9.61
CA SER A 472 13.14 -12.95 9.73
C SER A 472 12.66 -13.22 11.17
N PRO A 473 11.47 -13.80 11.35
CA PRO A 473 11.02 -14.23 12.65
C PRO A 473 11.89 -15.38 13.15
N GLU A 474 11.94 -15.55 14.48
CA GLU A 474 12.84 -16.46 15.17
C GLU A 474 12.75 -17.91 14.66
N PHE A 475 11.57 -18.38 14.27
CA PHE A 475 11.41 -19.73 13.74
C PHE A 475 12.15 -19.94 12.40
N VAL A 476 12.27 -18.90 11.55
CA VAL A 476 13.04 -18.97 10.28
C VAL A 476 14.53 -18.92 10.56
N VAL A 477 14.94 -18.11 11.54
CA VAL A 477 16.33 -18.03 12.01
C VAL A 477 16.75 -19.37 12.58
N SER A 478 15.94 -20.02 13.43
CA SER A 478 16.22 -21.35 13.99
C SER A 478 16.37 -22.45 12.93
N ILE A 479 15.65 -22.34 11.80
CA ILE A 479 15.85 -23.27 10.67
C ILE A 479 17.23 -23.03 10.02
N ALA A 480 17.62 -21.78 9.82
CA ALA A 480 18.93 -21.46 9.24
C ALA A 480 20.09 -21.86 10.18
N GLU A 481 19.93 -21.63 11.48
CA GLU A 481 20.85 -22.10 12.52
C GLU A 481 20.99 -23.62 12.48
N TYR A 482 19.88 -24.35 12.47
CA TYR A 482 19.90 -25.81 12.38
C TYR A 482 20.63 -26.34 11.13
N LEU A 483 20.45 -25.68 9.98
CA LEU A 483 21.16 -26.02 8.74
C LEU A 483 22.66 -25.75 8.85
N ASN A 484 23.05 -24.66 9.49
CA ASN A 484 24.45 -24.33 9.77
C ASN A 484 25.08 -25.41 10.66
N ASP A 485 24.44 -25.76 11.77
CA ASP A 485 24.95 -26.76 12.74
C ASP A 485 25.03 -28.15 12.12
N MET A 486 24.03 -28.58 11.36
CA MET A 486 24.04 -29.86 10.64
C MET A 486 25.19 -29.99 9.65
N SER A 487 25.69 -28.88 9.11
CA SER A 487 26.75 -28.86 8.10
C SER A 487 28.15 -28.60 8.69
N GLY A 488 28.30 -28.75 9.99
CA GLY A 488 29.59 -28.62 10.67
C GLY A 488 29.90 -27.24 11.20
N GLY A 489 28.90 -26.33 11.20
CA GLY A 489 28.99 -25.02 11.82
C GLY A 489 28.77 -25.06 13.33
N ALA A 490 28.89 -23.92 13.97
CA ALA A 490 28.58 -23.66 15.37
C ALA A 490 28.17 -22.21 15.51
N GLU A 491 27.79 -21.76 16.71
CA GLU A 491 27.32 -20.39 16.99
C GLU A 491 28.14 -19.26 16.34
N ASN A 492 29.47 -19.41 16.26
CA ASN A 492 30.39 -18.43 15.68
C ASN A 492 31.23 -19.01 14.51
N ILE A 493 30.88 -20.16 14.00
CA ILE A 493 31.59 -20.85 12.92
C ILE A 493 30.59 -21.21 11.82
N SER A 494 30.86 -20.72 10.62
CA SER A 494 30.06 -21.02 9.45
C SER A 494 30.23 -22.48 9.03
N GLY A 495 29.07 -23.17 8.87
CA GLY A 495 29.02 -24.50 8.26
C GLY A 495 28.92 -24.41 6.73
N ASP A 496 28.88 -25.58 6.06
CA ASP A 496 28.74 -25.68 4.61
C ASP A 496 27.39 -25.11 4.11
N TYR A 497 26.32 -25.21 4.92
CA TYR A 497 25.00 -24.63 4.65
C TYR A 497 24.77 -23.36 5.49
N ASN A 498 25.62 -22.38 5.27
CA ASN A 498 25.53 -21.07 5.90
C ASN A 498 24.57 -20.18 5.11
N VAL A 499 23.33 -20.04 5.57
CA VAL A 499 22.25 -19.36 4.84
C VAL A 499 21.70 -18.19 5.63
N ASN A 500 21.66 -17.01 5.00
CA ASN A 500 20.91 -15.87 5.54
C ASN A 500 19.39 -16.11 5.41
N PRO A 501 18.62 -16.09 6.49
CA PRO A 501 17.18 -16.35 6.44
C PRO A 501 16.37 -15.21 5.81
N ASP A 502 16.86 -13.97 5.83
CA ASP A 502 16.13 -12.80 5.37
C ASP A 502 15.73 -12.84 3.88
N PRO A 503 16.59 -13.21 2.92
CA PRO A 503 16.21 -13.36 1.52
C PRO A 503 15.10 -14.39 1.31
N ILE A 504 15.18 -15.53 2.03
CA ILE A 504 14.19 -16.61 1.93
C ILE A 504 12.84 -16.13 2.46
N TYR A 505 12.84 -15.52 3.64
CA TYR A 505 11.63 -14.98 4.26
C TYR A 505 11.02 -13.86 3.39
N TYR A 506 11.86 -12.98 2.83
CA TYR A 506 11.44 -11.92 1.92
C TYR A 506 10.73 -12.48 0.66
N LEU A 507 11.33 -13.49 0.02
CA LEU A 507 10.72 -14.17 -1.12
C LEU A 507 9.41 -14.86 -0.73
N LEU A 508 9.36 -15.56 0.39
CA LEU A 508 8.15 -16.22 0.88
C LEU A 508 7.00 -15.21 1.07
N LEU A 509 7.26 -14.09 1.74
CA LEU A 509 6.27 -13.03 1.93
C LEU A 509 5.85 -12.37 0.61
N SER A 510 6.78 -12.19 -0.32
CA SER A 510 6.50 -11.64 -1.64
C SER A 510 5.64 -12.59 -2.50
N LEU A 511 5.89 -13.89 -2.40
CA LEU A 511 5.12 -14.92 -3.11
C LEU A 511 3.72 -15.12 -2.53
N THR A 512 3.55 -14.92 -1.23
CA THR A 512 2.25 -15.05 -0.56
C THR A 512 1.48 -13.73 -0.48
N GLY A 513 2.16 -12.62 -0.73
CA GLY A 513 1.57 -11.28 -0.78
C GLY A 513 1.06 -10.77 0.57
N GLY A 514 0.06 -9.89 0.52
CA GLY A 514 -0.49 -9.26 1.72
C GLY A 514 -1.14 -10.22 2.71
N ALA A 515 -1.75 -11.30 2.22
CA ALA A 515 -2.36 -12.33 3.06
C ALA A 515 -1.30 -13.11 3.85
N GLY A 516 -0.17 -13.48 3.22
CA GLY A 516 0.93 -14.15 3.91
C GLY A 516 1.57 -13.26 4.98
N LYS A 517 1.76 -11.99 4.68
CA LYS A 517 2.27 -11.02 5.65
C LYS A 517 1.31 -10.85 6.83
N PHE A 518 0.01 -10.74 6.57
CA PHE A 518 -0.99 -10.64 7.62
C PHE A 518 -1.02 -11.90 8.49
N ALA A 519 -0.94 -13.08 7.88
CA ALA A 519 -0.88 -14.35 8.61
C ALA A 519 0.36 -14.44 9.50
N ALA A 520 1.52 -14.04 9.02
CA ALA A 520 2.75 -13.98 9.80
C ALA A 520 2.60 -13.04 11.00
N ASP A 521 2.11 -11.82 10.80
CA ASP A 521 1.89 -10.84 11.87
C ASP A 521 0.90 -11.37 12.94
N VAL A 522 -0.18 -12.05 12.52
CA VAL A 522 -1.17 -12.64 13.44
C VAL A 522 -0.56 -13.82 14.21
N THR A 523 0.28 -14.62 13.54
CA THR A 523 0.95 -15.74 14.18
C THR A 523 1.92 -15.26 15.25
N ASP A 524 2.72 -14.24 14.96
CA ASP A 524 3.65 -13.64 15.92
C ASP A 524 2.91 -13.06 17.13
N LEU A 525 1.82 -12.31 16.88
CA LEU A 525 1.00 -11.76 17.96
C LEU A 525 0.30 -12.86 18.77
N GLY A 526 -0.19 -13.90 18.10
CA GLY A 526 -0.80 -15.08 18.75
C GLY A 526 0.19 -15.86 19.57
N TYR A 527 1.40 -16.08 19.08
CA TYR A 527 2.47 -16.72 19.83
C TYR A 527 2.83 -15.90 21.08
N THR A 528 3.05 -14.62 20.94
CA THR A 528 3.32 -13.71 22.06
C THR A 528 2.21 -13.73 23.09
N GLY A 529 0.94 -13.67 22.66
CA GLY A 529 -0.23 -13.79 23.55
C GLY A 529 -0.28 -15.15 24.28
N SER A 530 0.08 -16.24 23.60
CA SER A 530 0.12 -17.57 24.21
C SER A 530 1.17 -17.69 25.31
N GLN A 531 2.31 -16.98 25.18
CA GLN A 531 3.34 -16.95 26.22
C GLN A 531 2.89 -16.19 27.47
N VAL A 532 2.12 -15.08 27.30
CA VAL A 532 1.49 -14.38 28.44
C VAL A 532 0.58 -15.32 29.22
N VAL A 533 -0.29 -16.06 28.52
CA VAL A 533 -1.19 -17.03 29.13
C VAL A 533 -0.42 -18.16 29.82
N LYS A 534 0.61 -18.69 29.17
CA LYS A 534 1.48 -19.72 29.72
C LYS A 534 2.14 -19.27 31.03
N ASN A 535 2.67 -18.05 31.06
CA ASN A 535 3.30 -17.49 32.24
C ASN A 535 2.29 -17.33 33.40
N ALA A 536 1.10 -16.79 33.09
CA ALA A 536 0.02 -16.68 34.07
C ALA A 536 -0.44 -18.05 34.63
N ILE A 537 -0.45 -19.10 33.80
CA ILE A 537 -0.74 -20.47 34.25
C ILE A 537 0.37 -21.01 35.15
N ASN A 538 1.61 -20.74 34.83
CA ASN A 538 2.76 -21.21 35.63
C ASN A 538 2.84 -20.53 36.99
N GLU A 539 2.33 -19.30 37.12
CA GLU A 539 2.32 -18.56 38.37
C GLU A 539 1.20 -18.96 39.32
N THR A 540 0.14 -19.64 38.83
CA THR A 540 -1.02 -20.01 39.64
C THR A 540 -1.64 -21.33 39.21
N THR A 541 -2.04 -22.14 40.24
CA THR A 541 -2.79 -23.40 40.06
C THR A 541 -4.31 -23.25 40.28
N ASP A 542 -4.78 -22.09 40.70
CA ASP A 542 -6.20 -21.83 41.02
C ASP A 542 -6.86 -20.86 40.03
N SER A 543 -8.11 -21.14 39.61
CA SER A 543 -8.86 -20.36 38.63
C SER A 543 -9.15 -18.92 39.05
N LYS A 544 -9.23 -18.62 40.36
CA LYS A 544 -9.39 -17.24 40.85
C LYS A 544 -8.07 -16.47 40.84
N GLY A 545 -6.96 -17.17 41.11
CA GLY A 545 -5.62 -16.62 41.02
C GLY A 545 -5.18 -16.39 39.56
N PHE A 546 -5.70 -17.17 38.60
CA PHE A 546 -5.35 -17.04 37.19
C PHE A 546 -5.67 -15.65 36.61
N LEU A 547 -6.83 -15.09 36.90
CA LEU A 547 -7.18 -13.74 36.43
C LEU A 547 -6.29 -12.67 37.07
N GLN A 548 -5.92 -12.84 38.34
CA GLN A 548 -5.01 -11.94 39.02
C GLN A 548 -3.59 -12.10 38.46
N ALA A 549 -3.10 -13.32 38.27
CA ALA A 549 -1.83 -13.59 37.63
C ALA A 549 -1.77 -13.05 36.20
N LEU A 550 -2.84 -13.18 35.41
CA LEU A 550 -2.90 -12.62 34.06
C LEU A 550 -2.81 -11.08 34.06
N ILE A 551 -3.28 -10.42 35.10
CA ILE A 551 -3.18 -8.95 35.26
C ILE A 551 -1.77 -8.56 35.72
N GLU A 552 -1.16 -9.34 36.60
CA GLU A 552 0.14 -9.09 37.22
C GLU A 552 1.32 -9.56 36.38
N THR A 553 1.15 -10.56 35.50
CA THR A 553 2.19 -11.05 34.60
C THR A 553 2.75 -9.93 33.74
N GLU A 554 4.06 -9.92 33.59
CA GLU A 554 4.77 -8.97 32.72
C GLU A 554 4.20 -9.03 31.29
N LYS A 555 3.79 -7.87 30.76
CA LYS A 555 3.19 -7.76 29.45
C LYS A 555 4.26 -7.47 28.39
N PRO A 556 4.16 -8.07 27.20
CA PRO A 556 5.07 -7.77 26.12
C PRO A 556 4.91 -6.32 25.68
N ARG A 557 6.00 -5.66 25.37
CA ARG A 557 6.02 -4.34 24.73
C ARG A 557 5.75 -4.51 23.24
N ILE A 558 4.46 -4.44 22.87
CA ILE A 558 4.02 -4.54 21.48
C ILE A 558 3.99 -3.14 20.90
N LYS A 559 4.70 -2.91 19.81
CA LYS A 559 4.60 -1.67 19.05
C LYS A 559 3.27 -1.62 18.30
N ARG A 560 2.73 -0.42 18.13
CA ARG A 560 1.51 -0.22 17.30
C ARG A 560 1.73 -0.64 15.85
N THR A 561 2.97 -0.56 15.37
CA THR A 561 3.38 -1.04 14.03
C THR A 561 3.51 -2.57 13.93
N GLU A 562 3.46 -3.30 15.03
CA GLU A 562 3.42 -4.77 15.07
C GLU A 562 1.99 -5.30 15.07
N ILE A 563 1.01 -4.45 15.44
CA ILE A 563 -0.40 -4.85 15.44
C ILE A 563 -0.93 -4.84 14.01
N PRO A 564 -1.36 -6.01 13.47
CA PRO A 564 -2.00 -6.09 12.16
C PRO A 564 -3.15 -5.07 12.05
N ILE A 565 -3.35 -4.50 10.86
CA ILE A 565 -4.35 -3.45 10.60
C ILE A 565 -3.95 -2.08 11.18
N VAL A 566 -3.58 -1.97 12.48
CA VAL A 566 -3.19 -0.70 13.12
C VAL A 566 -1.94 -0.11 12.47
N LYS A 567 -0.97 -0.95 12.11
CA LYS A 567 0.30 -0.54 11.46
C LYS A 567 0.11 0.24 10.16
N ILE A 568 -1.04 0.13 9.50
CA ILE A 568 -1.33 0.84 8.25
C ILE A 568 -1.60 2.31 8.52
N LEU A 569 -2.22 2.58 9.66
CA LEU A 569 -2.57 3.93 10.10
C LEU A 569 -1.45 4.59 10.89
N TYR A 570 -0.34 3.87 11.14
CA TYR A 570 0.79 4.41 11.88
C TYR A 570 2.00 4.65 10.98
N GLY A 571 2.55 5.85 11.09
CA GLY A 571 3.69 6.34 10.34
C GLY A 571 4.97 6.42 11.14
N GLU A 572 5.29 5.43 11.99
CA GLU A 572 6.51 5.46 12.80
C GLU A 572 7.73 5.92 12.00
N ALA A 573 8.56 6.74 12.64
CA ALA A 573 9.86 7.13 12.10
C ALA A 573 10.68 5.88 11.76
N SER A 574 11.36 5.92 10.63
CA SER A 574 12.15 4.78 10.18
C SER A 574 13.39 4.62 11.05
N ARG A 575 13.52 3.49 11.73
CA ARG A 575 14.78 3.15 12.42
C ARG A 575 15.95 3.05 11.44
N PHE A 576 15.67 2.56 10.23
CA PHE A 576 16.70 2.46 9.17
C PHE A 576 17.28 3.80 8.77
N PHE A 577 16.56 4.89 8.95
CA PHE A 577 17.10 6.22 8.69
C PHE A 577 18.31 6.51 9.59
N ASP A 578 18.19 6.22 10.87
CA ASP A 578 19.27 6.48 11.84
C ASP A 578 20.49 5.59 11.56
N TYR A 579 20.26 4.31 11.22
CA TYR A 579 21.31 3.34 10.90
C TYR A 579 21.99 3.66 9.54
N ASP A 580 21.21 3.95 8.51
CA ASP A 580 21.75 4.31 7.19
C ASP A 580 22.57 5.59 7.24
N LEU A 581 22.11 6.56 8.03
CA LEU A 581 22.83 7.79 8.28
C LEU A 581 24.13 7.53 9.05
N PHE A 582 24.10 6.68 10.06
CA PHE A 582 25.28 6.26 10.81
C PHE A 582 26.30 5.59 9.89
N ASP A 583 25.89 4.64 9.06
CA ASP A 583 26.78 3.95 8.14
C ASP A 583 27.44 4.91 7.14
N LYS A 584 26.68 5.89 6.62
CA LYS A 584 27.22 6.95 5.74
C LYS A 584 28.24 7.83 6.47
N ASN A 585 27.89 8.27 7.68
CA ASN A 585 28.78 9.11 8.50
C ASN A 585 30.07 8.36 8.88
N VAL A 586 29.98 7.06 9.22
CA VAL A 586 31.13 6.18 9.49
C VAL A 586 32.06 6.10 8.27
N LEU A 587 31.46 5.92 7.08
CA LEU A 587 32.23 5.85 5.84
C LEU A 587 32.98 7.16 5.57
N GLU A 588 32.33 8.31 5.76
CA GLU A 588 32.97 9.63 5.59
C GLU A 588 34.09 9.85 6.61
N VAL A 589 33.89 9.49 7.89
CA VAL A 589 34.96 9.59 8.90
C VAL A 589 36.19 8.79 8.50
N LYS A 590 35.99 7.55 8.01
CA LYS A 590 37.08 6.71 7.51
C LYS A 590 37.76 7.32 6.28
N GLN A 591 37.02 7.97 5.39
CA GLN A 591 37.59 8.69 4.24
C GLN A 591 38.44 9.89 4.71
N PHE A 592 37.95 10.66 5.69
CA PHE A 592 38.75 11.77 6.27
C PHE A 592 40.02 11.26 6.95
N GLU A 593 39.97 10.13 7.67
CA GLU A 593 41.16 9.51 8.26
C GLU A 593 42.20 9.12 7.17
N ALA A 594 41.71 8.47 6.10
CA ALA A 594 42.59 8.07 5.00
C ALA A 594 43.22 9.30 4.32
N GLN A 595 42.44 10.35 4.07
CA GLN A 595 42.91 11.60 3.49
C GLN A 595 43.92 12.31 4.41
N ALA A 596 43.64 12.36 5.72
CA ALA A 596 44.53 12.95 6.70
C ALA A 596 45.88 12.21 6.78
N LYS A 597 45.86 10.87 6.69
CA LYS A 597 47.06 10.04 6.66
C LYS A 597 47.89 10.27 5.39
N ALA A 598 47.23 10.25 4.23
CA ALA A 598 47.89 10.52 2.94
C ALA A 598 48.55 11.92 2.91
N TYR A 599 47.87 12.95 3.47
CA TYR A 599 48.46 14.29 3.62
C TYR A 599 49.70 14.29 4.51
N GLN A 600 49.69 13.55 5.65
CA GLN A 600 50.83 13.41 6.55
C GLN A 600 51.99 12.68 5.88
N GLU A 601 51.73 11.78 4.92
CA GLU A 601 52.71 11.05 4.11
C GLU A 601 53.26 11.88 2.94
N GLY A 602 52.79 13.13 2.76
CA GLY A 602 53.25 14.08 1.77
C GLY A 602 52.54 13.99 0.41
N GLU A 603 51.39 13.34 0.35
CA GLU A 603 50.54 13.32 -0.85
C GLU A 603 49.78 14.65 -0.98
N ASP A 604 49.58 15.12 -2.21
CA ASP A 604 48.80 16.34 -2.50
C ASP A 604 47.30 16.04 -2.46
N VAL A 605 46.82 15.77 -1.26
CA VAL A 605 45.38 15.48 -0.96
C VAL A 605 44.77 16.66 -0.26
N ARG A 606 43.67 17.20 -0.79
CA ARG A 606 42.87 18.23 -0.11
C ARG A 606 41.86 17.55 0.81
N VAL A 607 42.00 17.80 2.10
CA VAL A 607 40.94 17.43 3.08
C VAL A 607 39.90 18.54 3.07
N GLU A 608 38.80 18.34 2.36
CA GLU A 608 37.77 19.35 2.25
C GLU A 608 36.91 19.38 3.56
N GLY A 609 36.82 20.56 4.14
CA GLY A 609 35.77 20.91 5.11
C GLY A 609 36.04 20.58 6.58
N LEU A 610 37.09 19.87 6.97
CA LEU A 610 37.45 19.60 8.36
C LEU A 610 38.95 19.80 8.62
N ASN A 611 39.26 20.41 9.76
CA ASN A 611 40.66 20.43 10.21
C ASN A 611 41.01 19.13 10.95
N PHE A 612 42.31 18.86 11.14
CA PHE A 612 42.81 17.66 11.81
C PHE A 612 42.25 17.46 13.22
N VAL A 613 41.93 18.54 13.93
CA VAL A 613 41.34 18.49 15.29
C VAL A 613 39.91 17.95 15.21
N GLY A 614 39.14 18.40 14.22
CA GLY A 614 37.78 17.91 13.98
C GLY A 614 37.75 16.44 13.54
N ILE A 615 38.70 16.02 12.69
CA ILE A 615 38.82 14.61 12.26
C ILE A 615 39.15 13.71 13.46
N ASN A 616 40.09 14.10 14.30
CA ASN A 616 40.45 13.32 15.48
C ASN A 616 39.30 13.25 16.49
N ALA A 617 38.54 14.34 16.69
CA ALA A 617 37.36 14.35 17.53
C ALA A 617 36.28 13.39 17.02
N LEU A 618 35.98 13.42 15.71
CA LEU A 618 35.03 12.51 15.09
C LEU A 618 35.44 11.03 15.20
N LYS A 619 36.76 10.78 15.06
CA LYS A 619 37.30 9.42 15.22
C LYS A 619 37.10 8.90 16.63
N GLU A 620 37.31 9.73 17.65
CA GLU A 620 37.15 9.37 19.04
C GLU A 620 35.67 9.17 19.39
N ASP A 621 34.79 10.07 18.95
CA ASP A 621 33.35 9.94 19.09
C ASP A 621 32.83 8.67 18.40
N LEU A 622 33.32 8.34 17.18
CA LEU A 622 33.00 7.12 16.46
C LEU A 622 33.42 5.86 17.22
N LYS A 623 34.64 5.85 17.75
CA LYS A 623 35.14 4.71 18.52
C LYS A 623 34.28 4.47 19.77
N GLN A 624 33.97 5.53 20.51
CA GLN A 624 33.10 5.41 21.67
C GLN A 624 31.69 4.88 21.32
N ALA A 625 31.11 5.38 20.23
CA ALA A 625 29.81 4.89 19.75
C ALA A 625 29.88 3.42 19.31
N GLN A 626 30.93 3.02 18.58
CA GLN A 626 31.12 1.61 18.17
C GLN A 626 31.34 0.68 19.35
N ASP A 627 32.19 1.06 20.33
CA ASP A 627 32.42 0.26 21.54
C ASP A 627 31.10 0.04 22.31
N MET A 628 30.27 1.09 22.46
CA MET A 628 28.95 0.99 23.11
C MET A 628 27.98 0.11 22.30
N ILE A 629 27.91 0.28 20.98
CA ILE A 629 27.05 -0.51 20.10
C ILE A 629 27.46 -2.00 20.16
N ASP A 630 28.75 -2.29 20.14
CA ASP A 630 29.27 -3.66 20.19
C ASP A 630 29.00 -4.33 21.55
N GLU A 631 29.10 -3.58 22.65
CA GLU A 631 28.70 -4.05 23.98
C GLU A 631 27.21 -4.39 24.01
N ILE A 632 26.33 -3.48 23.55
CA ILE A 632 24.88 -3.69 23.50
C ILE A 632 24.57 -4.92 22.61
N ARG A 633 25.20 -5.05 21.46
CA ARG A 633 25.02 -6.21 20.56
C ARG A 633 25.49 -7.51 21.18
N SER A 634 26.57 -7.48 21.95
CA SER A 634 27.04 -8.64 22.71
C SER A 634 26.02 -9.07 23.77
N VAL A 635 25.49 -8.13 24.55
CA VAL A 635 24.44 -8.41 25.54
C VAL A 635 23.16 -8.92 24.85
N LYS A 636 22.76 -8.35 23.71
CA LYS A 636 21.60 -8.85 22.93
C LYS A 636 21.79 -10.30 22.50
N ARG A 637 23.00 -10.67 22.03
CA ARG A 637 23.32 -12.06 21.66
C ARG A 637 23.19 -13.00 22.85
N GLN A 638 23.86 -12.69 23.96
CA GLN A 638 23.79 -13.51 25.19
C GLN A 638 22.34 -13.66 25.68
N LEU A 639 21.53 -12.60 25.57
CA LEU A 639 20.14 -12.64 25.97
C LEU A 639 19.29 -13.51 25.04
N ARG A 640 19.54 -13.48 23.73
CA ARG A 640 18.83 -14.35 22.76
C ARG A 640 19.11 -15.82 23.05
N ASP A 641 20.36 -16.17 23.34
CA ASP A 641 20.82 -17.56 23.56
C ASP A 641 20.43 -18.09 24.96
N SER A 642 20.11 -17.18 25.89
CA SER A 642 19.71 -17.57 27.25
C SER A 642 18.39 -18.35 27.23
N LYS A 643 18.44 -19.57 27.75
CA LYS A 643 17.27 -20.43 27.98
C LYS A 643 16.61 -20.20 29.36
N GLU A 644 17.27 -19.44 30.22
CA GLU A 644 16.84 -19.20 31.61
C GLU A 644 15.87 -17.99 31.71
N VAL A 645 15.94 -17.08 30.75
CA VAL A 645 15.10 -15.88 30.74
C VAL A 645 13.78 -16.17 30.04
N ASP A 646 12.69 -15.86 30.73
CA ASP A 646 11.34 -15.96 30.15
C ASP A 646 11.21 -15.18 28.82
N TYR A 647 10.44 -15.74 27.88
CA TYR A 647 10.26 -15.19 26.53
C TYR A 647 9.82 -13.72 26.53
N ILE A 648 8.84 -13.35 27.38
CA ILE A 648 8.31 -11.99 27.42
C ILE A 648 9.35 -11.04 27.99
N LYS A 649 9.99 -11.40 29.08
CA LYS A 649 11.07 -10.63 29.71
C LYS A 649 12.25 -10.48 28.75
N LYS A 650 12.61 -11.55 28.03
CA LYS A 650 13.64 -11.55 26.99
C LYS A 650 13.31 -10.51 25.90
N ASN A 651 12.11 -10.55 25.34
CA ASN A 651 11.68 -9.63 24.29
C ASN A 651 11.65 -8.18 24.77
N ASN A 652 11.17 -7.93 25.99
CA ASN A 652 11.17 -6.60 26.59
C ASN A 652 12.58 -6.04 26.75
N LEU A 653 13.53 -6.86 27.23
CA LEU A 653 14.93 -6.47 27.37
C LEU A 653 15.60 -6.25 26.01
N LEU A 654 15.33 -7.10 25.01
CA LEU A 654 15.84 -6.92 23.64
C LEU A 654 15.29 -5.63 23.01
N PHE A 655 14.05 -5.30 23.31
CA PHE A 655 13.46 -4.04 22.89
C PHE A 655 14.19 -2.84 23.50
N ASP A 656 14.39 -2.82 24.83
CA ASP A 656 15.07 -1.75 25.53
C ASP A 656 16.52 -1.58 25.06
N LEU A 657 17.26 -2.69 24.91
CA LEU A 657 18.61 -2.69 24.34
C LEU A 657 18.63 -2.16 22.89
N GLY A 658 17.57 -2.43 22.11
CA GLY A 658 17.41 -1.87 20.76
C GLY A 658 17.21 -0.36 20.73
N GLU A 659 16.49 0.18 21.69
CA GLU A 659 16.35 1.63 21.84
C GLU A 659 17.65 2.30 22.34
N GLU A 660 18.39 1.64 23.23
CA GLU A 660 19.70 2.16 23.69
C GLU A 660 20.75 2.13 22.56
N GLU A 661 20.79 1.07 21.74
CA GLU A 661 21.64 1.03 20.53
C GLU A 661 21.31 2.17 19.58
N ARG A 662 20.01 2.40 19.33
CA ARG A 662 19.55 3.49 18.49
C ARG A 662 19.95 4.87 19.06
N LYS A 663 19.86 5.05 20.36
CA LYS A 663 20.29 6.31 21.01
C LYS A 663 21.79 6.55 20.82
N ALA A 664 22.62 5.52 20.96
CA ALA A 664 24.08 5.64 20.72
C ALA A 664 24.37 6.07 19.27
N ILE A 665 23.66 5.47 18.31
CA ILE A 665 23.73 5.82 16.88
C ILE A 665 23.31 7.28 16.64
N MET A 666 22.17 7.69 17.19
CA MET A 666 21.68 9.06 17.04
C MET A 666 22.61 10.07 17.68
N TYR A 667 23.18 9.73 18.84
CA TYR A 667 24.17 10.59 19.50
C TYR A 667 25.42 10.82 18.64
N PHE A 668 25.95 9.76 18.02
CA PHE A 668 27.06 9.92 17.09
C PHE A 668 26.67 10.74 15.85
N ASN A 669 25.49 10.51 15.29
CA ASN A 669 24.98 11.29 14.15
C ASN A 669 24.87 12.79 14.52
N ALA A 670 24.37 13.12 15.70
CA ALA A 670 24.33 14.49 16.19
C ALA A 670 25.70 15.14 16.27
N ARG A 671 26.68 14.42 16.88
CA ARG A 671 28.07 14.90 16.99
C ARG A 671 28.73 15.07 15.63
N TYR A 672 28.48 14.14 14.70
CA TYR A 672 28.94 14.25 13.33
C TYR A 672 28.44 15.54 12.68
N TYR A 673 27.13 15.82 12.76
CA TYR A 673 26.55 17.03 12.18
C TYR A 673 26.98 18.30 12.90
N ASP A 674 27.13 18.29 14.21
CA ASP A 674 27.63 19.46 14.95
C ASP A 674 29.04 19.86 14.49
N LEU A 675 29.91 18.89 14.30
CA LEU A 675 31.27 19.13 13.83
C LEU A 675 31.32 19.45 12.33
N ARG A 676 30.52 18.73 11.52
CA ARG A 676 30.44 18.90 10.08
C ARG A 676 29.67 20.18 9.71
N GLY A 677 28.54 20.43 10.36
CA GLY A 677 27.70 21.60 10.09
C GLY A 677 28.37 22.93 10.45
N LYS A 678 29.32 22.93 11.38
CA LYS A 678 30.15 24.10 11.66
C LYS A 678 31.09 24.45 10.50
N TYR A 679 31.38 23.51 9.60
CA TYR A 679 32.41 23.65 8.58
C TYR A 679 31.93 23.53 7.14
N VAL A 680 30.79 22.90 6.82
CA VAL A 680 30.45 22.55 5.44
C VAL A 680 29.04 22.93 4.97
N ASP A 681 27.97 22.72 5.73
CA ASP A 681 26.62 23.02 5.25
C ASP A 681 25.69 23.54 6.36
N PRO A 682 25.19 24.77 6.26
CA PRO A 682 24.13 25.22 7.16
C PRO A 682 22.84 24.40 6.88
N LYS A 683 22.15 23.97 7.94
CA LYS A 683 20.78 23.40 7.84
C LYS A 683 19.91 24.32 6.97
N PRO A 684 19.00 23.78 6.13
CA PRO A 684 18.09 24.58 5.34
C PRO A 684 17.36 25.57 6.26
N GLN A 685 17.46 26.85 5.95
CA GLN A 685 16.70 27.86 6.70
C GLN A 685 15.26 27.86 6.20
N GLY A 686 14.30 27.90 7.12
CA GLY A 686 12.88 28.05 6.80
C GLY A 686 12.62 29.36 6.05
N LEU A 687 11.64 29.36 5.16
CA LEU A 687 11.20 30.56 4.43
C LEU A 687 10.71 31.66 5.39
N ILE A 688 10.19 31.25 6.54
CA ILE A 688 9.77 32.12 7.64
C ILE A 688 10.49 31.63 8.90
N PRO A 689 11.15 32.52 9.69
CA PRO A 689 11.79 32.12 10.94
C PRO A 689 10.82 31.41 11.87
N THR A 690 11.25 30.32 12.50
CA THR A 690 10.42 29.51 13.39
C THR A 690 9.83 30.34 14.53
N GLU A 691 10.58 31.31 15.07
CA GLU A 691 10.12 32.22 16.10
C GLU A 691 8.93 33.09 15.63
N THR A 692 8.96 33.56 14.38
CA THR A 692 7.84 34.29 13.78
C THR A 692 6.59 33.39 13.68
N VAL A 693 6.76 32.14 13.32
CA VAL A 693 5.64 31.18 13.26
C VAL A 693 5.07 30.92 14.64
N LYS A 694 5.93 30.71 15.66
CA LYS A 694 5.51 30.54 17.05
C LYS A 694 4.73 31.74 17.55
N GLN A 695 5.22 32.98 17.29
CA GLN A 695 4.52 34.21 17.63
C GLN A 695 3.14 34.33 17.00
N VAL A 696 3.02 34.03 15.71
CA VAL A 696 1.73 34.08 14.97
C VAL A 696 0.74 33.05 15.52
N LEU A 697 1.22 31.87 15.93
CA LEU A 697 0.37 30.80 16.47
C LEU A 697 0.12 30.96 17.99
N GLY A 698 0.71 31.97 18.65
CA GLY A 698 0.53 32.18 20.07
C GLY A 698 1.20 31.13 20.96
N ILE A 699 2.19 30.41 20.42
CA ILE A 699 2.95 29.39 21.15
C ILE A 699 4.14 30.09 21.83
N TYR A 700 4.00 30.34 23.11
CA TYR A 700 5.09 30.84 23.94
C TYR A 700 5.74 29.67 24.67
N GLU A 701 7.08 29.66 24.79
CA GLU A 701 7.82 28.71 25.61
C GLU A 701 7.54 28.85 27.09
#